data_6078186b9ca33a41800aebfc4e5106bd
#
_entry.id   6078186b9ca33a41800aebfc4e5106bd
#
_cell.length_a   1.000
_cell.length_b   1.000
_cell.length_c   1.000
_cell.angle_alpha   90.00
_cell.angle_beta   90.00
_cell.angle_gamma   90.00
#
_symmetry.space_group_name_H-M   'P 1'
#
loop_
_entity.id
_entity.type
_entity.pdbx_description
1 polymer ?
#
loop_
_entity_poly.entity_id
_entity_poly.type
_entity_poly.pdbx_seq_one_letter_code
_entity_poly.pdbx_strand_id
1 'polypeptide(L)'
;MTTGLRSAAGIAASAVLLALYARGGPAWLLGFVALVPWIASLDPGRGLLATLLNAWAMTVAFVLAAFAWFAFAIADYLVLAPALALLALVVLAPLLQPQLLVFALVRRWASRRHAAAITALAGAAAWIACEWLWPKLLGDTLGHGLYPSPVLRQFAEVSGAAGLSFLLLLVNQALALAIGRRNDGRAWRSPLLVAAVVPVLLGGYGAVRLSMLTEDAGTREPLRIGMVQTGIVDYERLRAQLGAGEVVRRVLDAHFSRSWPLAKSGRVDALLWSETVYPTTYGNPKSEAGAEFDGEIAEFVRAAAVPLVFGSYDTDAAGEYNAAAFVEPATPLLGFYRKTRLFLGSEYLPAWMERIGGRRLLPWAGAWQPGSGARVMPLRLADGREVPVQVMICLDDVDTQLAIDGARLGAQVLLGMSNDSWFTRQPLGARLHLQVAAFRSIETRLPQARVTSNGLSAIIDRTGRILAQTRMGEAASLVGTLDVREQVNTPIRLFGNWPGPVALAALLLLAAWDLRRRWGQRLAPHQTSRTVPPPPTVTLLSPRVRLLVAALQVFARVAVLWLALAWWLDWAGQGRQLVQLRSFALLVLLPEALAWAVLRWHRARLEVNERGMALTLRGRVQALEGTAMTSLQPWALPLPAEGVTLAMPARPPLAIAGIDAATLARVLGLPTPGDAHAARLVRAAADRTRARRPWLQHRLLKFGLFPLLPALIAFRLHQMIAFGGAFGEALTHGWNAWFLALGLWWARWIVNLVLLAGVLRVAIEVAQALVQRLAPSRSRASRQALEALARAAYYLGIPTWLAWRILAG
;
A
#
# COMPACT_ATOMS: atom_id res chain seq x y z
N MET A 1 29.87 3.35 21.68
CA MET A 1 29.51 3.34 20.23
C MET A 1 28.71 4.59 19.92
N THR A 2 29.05 5.31 18.86
CA THR A 2 28.22 6.41 18.37
C THR A 2 26.85 5.91 17.94
N THR A 3 25.84 6.77 18.01
CA THR A 3 24.46 6.41 17.63
C THR A 3 24.35 5.92 16.18
N GLY A 4 25.22 6.41 15.29
CA GLY A 4 25.30 5.95 13.90
C GLY A 4 25.79 4.51 13.78
N LEU A 5 26.85 4.17 14.52
CA LEU A 5 27.42 2.82 14.51
C LEU A 5 26.44 1.77 15.09
N ARG A 6 25.67 2.14 16.14
CA ARG A 6 24.58 1.26 16.66
C ARG A 6 23.51 0.98 15.63
N SER A 7 23.10 2.03 14.86
CA SER A 7 22.13 1.84 13.77
C SER A 7 22.65 0.90 12.68
N ALA A 8 23.87 1.13 12.20
CA ALA A 8 24.47 0.31 11.17
C ALA A 8 24.63 -1.16 11.64
N ALA A 9 25.12 -1.38 12.86
CA ALA A 9 25.24 -2.73 13.44
C ALA A 9 23.87 -3.41 13.59
N GLY A 10 22.84 -2.67 14.06
CA GLY A 10 21.48 -3.20 14.19
C GLY A 10 20.86 -3.60 12.85
N ILE A 11 21.06 -2.78 11.81
CA ILE A 11 20.61 -3.09 10.44
C ILE A 11 21.34 -4.32 9.90
N ALA A 12 22.67 -4.36 9.98
CA ALA A 12 23.47 -5.46 9.48
C ALA A 12 23.11 -6.80 10.19
N ALA A 13 23.00 -6.78 11.52
CA ALA A 13 22.64 -7.96 12.28
C ALA A 13 21.22 -8.46 11.92
N SER A 14 20.23 -7.57 11.81
CA SER A 14 18.87 -7.95 11.42
C SER A 14 18.83 -8.47 9.98
N ALA A 15 19.55 -7.87 9.04
CA ALA A 15 19.63 -8.35 7.66
C ALA A 15 20.20 -9.77 7.57
N VAL A 16 21.29 -10.07 8.29
CA VAL A 16 21.87 -11.42 8.35
C VAL A 16 20.88 -12.43 8.95
N LEU A 17 20.24 -12.08 10.08
CA LEU A 17 19.25 -12.96 10.71
C LEU A 17 18.05 -13.23 9.81
N LEU A 18 17.56 -12.23 9.06
CA LEU A 18 16.48 -12.38 8.10
C LEU A 18 16.90 -13.20 6.88
N ALA A 19 18.15 -13.06 6.40
CA ALA A 19 18.69 -13.91 5.33
C ALA A 19 18.75 -15.39 5.74
N LEU A 20 19.18 -15.68 6.97
CA LEU A 20 19.17 -17.02 7.52
C LEU A 20 17.75 -17.55 7.72
N TYR A 21 16.86 -16.73 8.23
CA TYR A 21 15.45 -17.05 8.40
C TYR A 21 14.76 -17.42 7.08
N ALA A 22 15.00 -16.67 6.01
CA ALA A 22 14.46 -16.94 4.68
C ALA A 22 14.96 -18.28 4.09
N ARG A 23 16.11 -18.79 4.52
CA ARG A 23 16.63 -20.10 4.06
C ARG A 23 15.84 -21.28 4.63
N GLY A 24 15.04 -21.08 5.67
CA GLY A 24 14.24 -22.13 6.30
C GLY A 24 15.05 -23.15 7.13
N GLY A 25 14.59 -24.40 7.20
CA GLY A 25 15.19 -25.43 8.06
C GLY A 25 15.17 -25.00 9.54
N PRO A 26 16.15 -25.32 10.38
CA PRO A 26 16.17 -24.96 11.80
C PRO A 26 16.24 -23.45 12.05
N ALA A 27 16.64 -22.67 11.02
CA ALA A 27 16.71 -21.21 11.09
C ALA A 27 15.33 -20.52 11.22
N TRP A 28 14.22 -21.24 11.10
CA TRP A 28 12.89 -20.71 11.33
C TRP A 28 12.69 -20.08 12.72
N LEU A 29 13.43 -20.55 13.73
CA LEU A 29 13.43 -19.97 15.08
C LEU A 29 13.88 -18.50 15.10
N LEU A 30 14.72 -18.09 14.15
CA LEU A 30 15.22 -16.72 14.03
C LEU A 30 14.11 -15.72 13.76
N GLY A 31 12.96 -16.14 13.24
CA GLY A 31 11.80 -15.26 13.04
C GLY A 31 11.35 -14.51 14.29
N PHE A 32 11.56 -15.10 15.48
CA PHE A 32 11.22 -14.48 16.77
C PHE A 32 12.21 -13.40 17.23
N VAL A 33 13.40 -13.33 16.63
CA VAL A 33 14.48 -12.42 17.06
C VAL A 33 15.11 -11.59 15.93
N ALA A 34 14.81 -11.91 14.69
CA ALA A 34 15.50 -11.36 13.53
C ALA A 34 15.44 -9.83 13.41
N LEU A 35 14.37 -9.22 13.85
CA LEU A 35 14.20 -7.75 13.82
C LEU A 35 14.62 -7.07 15.13
N VAL A 36 14.95 -7.81 16.19
CA VAL A 36 15.32 -7.25 17.51
C VAL A 36 16.49 -6.26 17.39
N PRO A 37 17.62 -6.57 16.71
CA PRO A 37 18.76 -5.65 16.64
C PRO A 37 18.39 -4.32 15.95
N TRP A 38 17.64 -4.37 14.87
CA TRP A 38 17.18 -3.18 14.18
C TRP A 38 16.20 -2.37 15.04
N ILE A 39 15.18 -3.01 15.62
CA ILE A 39 14.16 -2.35 16.46
C ILE A 39 14.81 -1.69 17.67
N ALA A 40 15.79 -2.34 18.31
CA ALA A 40 16.55 -1.79 19.42
C ALA A 40 17.43 -0.59 19.01
N SER A 41 17.80 -0.48 17.74
CA SER A 41 18.55 0.66 17.20
C SER A 41 17.68 1.87 16.83
N LEU A 42 16.35 1.71 16.79
CA LEU A 42 15.40 2.78 16.48
C LEU A 42 15.20 3.69 17.68
N ASP A 43 15.81 4.87 17.65
CA ASP A 43 15.69 5.90 18.68
C ASP A 43 14.49 6.83 18.40
N PRO A 44 13.46 6.86 19.29
CA PRO A 44 12.31 7.76 19.13
C PRO A 44 12.69 9.26 19.16
N GLY A 45 13.82 9.61 19.79
CA GLY A 45 14.33 10.99 19.91
C GLY A 45 14.82 11.57 18.59
N ARG A 46 15.24 10.72 17.63
CA ARG A 46 15.80 11.18 16.35
C ARG A 46 14.78 11.94 15.48
N GLY A 47 15.29 12.81 14.61
CA GLY A 47 14.52 13.53 13.62
C GLY A 47 13.78 12.59 12.63
N LEU A 48 12.76 13.10 11.96
CA LEU A 48 11.99 12.33 10.97
C LEU A 48 12.88 11.80 9.85
N LEU A 49 13.77 12.65 9.32
CA LEU A 49 14.70 12.27 8.24
C LEU A 49 15.64 11.13 8.67
N ALA A 50 16.17 11.19 9.89
CA ALA A 50 17.04 10.11 10.40
C ALA A 50 16.29 8.78 10.55
N THR A 51 14.99 8.81 10.92
CA THR A 51 14.16 7.62 10.96
C THR A 51 13.90 7.06 9.57
N LEU A 52 13.59 7.93 8.59
CA LEU A 52 13.39 7.54 7.19
C LEU A 52 14.65 6.93 6.59
N LEU A 53 15.82 7.55 6.78
CA LEU A 53 17.09 7.03 6.28
C LEU A 53 17.45 5.68 6.91
N ASN A 54 17.22 5.51 8.22
CA ASN A 54 17.45 4.24 8.90
C ASN A 54 16.53 3.14 8.35
N ALA A 55 15.23 3.43 8.20
CA ALA A 55 14.27 2.47 7.69
C ALA A 55 14.52 2.14 6.21
N TRP A 56 14.90 3.14 5.40
CA TRP A 56 15.31 2.93 4.02
C TRP A 56 16.54 2.03 3.93
N ALA A 57 17.58 2.31 4.73
CA ALA A 57 18.78 1.48 4.79
C ALA A 57 18.47 0.03 5.22
N MET A 58 17.55 -0.15 6.19
CA MET A 58 17.08 -1.48 6.59
C MET A 58 16.32 -2.17 5.45
N THR A 59 15.49 -1.44 4.70
CA THR A 59 14.76 -2.01 3.55
C THR A 59 15.73 -2.50 2.48
N VAL A 60 16.73 -1.70 2.13
CA VAL A 60 17.78 -2.10 1.18
C VAL A 60 18.56 -3.30 1.69
N ALA A 61 19.01 -3.29 2.97
CA ALA A 61 19.74 -4.39 3.57
C ALA A 61 18.92 -5.70 3.60
N PHE A 62 17.61 -5.60 3.93
CA PHE A 62 16.69 -6.74 3.91
C PHE A 62 16.52 -7.31 2.50
N VAL A 63 16.28 -6.46 1.51
CA VAL A 63 16.06 -6.89 0.12
C VAL A 63 17.33 -7.55 -0.43
N LEU A 64 18.49 -6.99 -0.18
CA LEU A 64 19.76 -7.61 -0.58
C LEU A 64 20.02 -8.94 0.14
N ALA A 65 19.71 -9.03 1.43
CA ALA A 65 19.96 -10.21 2.22
C ALA A 65 19.02 -11.39 1.90
N ALA A 66 17.73 -11.10 1.68
CA ALA A 66 16.69 -12.11 1.50
C ALA A 66 16.32 -12.35 0.03
N PHE A 67 16.46 -11.35 -0.85
CA PHE A 67 15.94 -11.38 -2.22
C PHE A 67 16.99 -11.12 -3.31
N ALA A 68 18.30 -11.10 -3.00
CA ALA A 68 19.32 -10.95 -4.05
C ALA A 68 19.18 -12.02 -5.15
N TRP A 69 18.74 -13.23 -4.80
CA TRP A 69 18.47 -14.31 -5.74
C TRP A 69 17.49 -13.90 -6.83
N PHE A 70 16.52 -13.03 -6.52
CA PHE A 70 15.54 -12.55 -7.48
C PHE A 70 16.15 -11.64 -8.55
N ALA A 71 17.13 -10.78 -8.19
CA ALA A 71 17.88 -10.01 -9.17
C ALA A 71 18.68 -10.92 -10.11
N PHE A 72 19.30 -11.97 -9.58
CA PHE A 72 20.00 -12.95 -10.42
C PHE A 72 19.05 -13.74 -11.31
N ALA A 73 17.88 -14.14 -10.82
CA ALA A 73 16.85 -14.79 -11.62
C ALA A 73 16.38 -13.91 -12.78
N ILE A 74 16.14 -12.61 -12.52
CA ILE A 74 15.78 -11.64 -13.58
C ILE A 74 16.94 -11.43 -14.56
N ALA A 75 18.17 -11.31 -14.07
CA ALA A 75 19.35 -11.15 -14.91
C ALA A 75 19.51 -12.34 -15.87
N ASP A 76 19.35 -13.57 -15.37
CA ASP A 76 19.39 -14.79 -16.18
C ASP A 76 18.26 -14.83 -17.21
N TYR A 77 17.04 -14.47 -16.80
CA TYR A 77 15.85 -14.52 -17.68
C TYR A 77 15.86 -13.45 -18.79
N LEU A 78 16.26 -12.22 -18.45
CA LEU A 78 16.29 -11.10 -19.40
C LEU A 78 17.65 -10.92 -20.10
N VAL A 79 18.61 -11.81 -19.83
CA VAL A 79 20.00 -11.72 -20.36
C VAL A 79 20.64 -10.36 -20.02
N LEU A 80 20.45 -9.89 -18.78
CA LEU A 80 21.00 -8.63 -18.29
C LEU A 80 22.30 -8.84 -17.50
N ALA A 81 23.13 -7.79 -17.42
CA ALA A 81 24.26 -7.79 -16.50
C ALA A 81 23.77 -7.90 -15.04
N PRO A 82 24.24 -8.87 -14.23
CA PRO A 82 23.80 -9.07 -12.84
C PRO A 82 23.92 -7.81 -11.98
N ALA A 83 24.96 -7.00 -12.20
CA ALA A 83 25.17 -5.74 -11.50
C ALA A 83 24.02 -4.73 -11.74
N LEU A 84 23.48 -4.68 -12.97
CA LEU A 84 22.37 -3.82 -13.32
C LEU A 84 21.06 -4.28 -12.63
N ALA A 85 20.81 -5.58 -12.62
CA ALA A 85 19.64 -6.14 -11.92
C ALA A 85 19.73 -5.92 -10.40
N LEU A 86 20.91 -6.05 -9.79
CA LEU A 86 21.13 -5.73 -8.38
C LEU A 86 20.93 -4.23 -8.10
N LEU A 87 21.43 -3.35 -8.96
CA LEU A 87 21.22 -1.91 -8.83
C LEU A 87 19.72 -1.57 -8.91
N ALA A 88 19.00 -2.15 -9.87
CA ALA A 88 17.55 -1.99 -9.99
C ALA A 88 16.83 -2.48 -8.71
N LEU A 89 17.22 -3.64 -8.16
CA LEU A 89 16.67 -4.17 -6.92
C LEU A 89 16.89 -3.21 -5.74
N VAL A 90 18.08 -2.61 -5.61
CA VAL A 90 18.39 -1.61 -4.56
C VAL A 90 17.55 -0.35 -4.70
N VAL A 91 17.43 0.17 -5.91
CA VAL A 91 16.64 1.39 -6.19
C VAL A 91 15.16 1.14 -5.93
N LEU A 92 14.65 -0.02 -6.31
CA LEU A 92 13.24 -0.40 -6.14
C LEU A 92 12.92 -0.95 -4.73
N ALA A 93 13.91 -1.23 -3.88
CA ALA A 93 13.71 -1.83 -2.57
C ALA A 93 12.60 -1.17 -1.73
N PRO A 94 12.49 0.18 -1.61
CA PRO A 94 11.41 0.82 -0.86
C PRO A 94 10.01 0.61 -1.45
N LEU A 95 9.91 0.35 -2.75
CA LEU A 95 8.66 0.03 -3.42
C LEU A 95 8.31 -1.46 -3.30
N LEU A 96 9.32 -2.31 -3.27
CA LEU A 96 9.15 -3.76 -3.11
C LEU A 96 8.75 -4.14 -1.67
N GLN A 97 9.32 -3.45 -0.67
CA GLN A 97 9.14 -3.75 0.75
C GLN A 97 8.86 -2.48 1.59
N PRO A 98 7.76 -1.73 1.30
CA PRO A 98 7.46 -0.46 1.97
C PRO A 98 7.06 -0.62 3.43
N GLN A 99 6.65 -1.80 3.88
CA GLN A 99 6.20 -2.06 5.25
C GLN A 99 7.27 -1.75 6.31
N LEU A 100 8.56 -1.87 5.98
CA LEU A 100 9.66 -1.50 6.90
C LEU A 100 9.67 0.01 7.18
N LEU A 101 9.47 0.82 6.12
CA LEU A 101 9.35 2.28 6.25
C LEU A 101 8.12 2.66 7.05
N VAL A 102 6.97 2.08 6.72
CA VAL A 102 5.68 2.36 7.38
C VAL A 102 5.72 1.95 8.84
N PHE A 103 6.28 0.77 9.15
CA PHE A 103 6.52 0.29 10.51
C PHE A 103 7.33 1.29 11.34
N ALA A 104 8.48 1.73 10.85
CA ALA A 104 9.36 2.65 11.57
C ALA A 104 8.69 4.01 11.81
N LEU A 105 7.96 4.54 10.83
CA LEU A 105 7.24 5.81 10.94
C LEU A 105 6.10 5.76 11.94
N VAL A 106 5.25 4.73 11.85
CA VAL A 106 4.11 4.55 12.77
C VAL A 106 4.60 4.26 14.18
N ARG A 107 5.62 3.41 14.33
CA ARG A 107 6.23 3.14 15.63
C ARG A 107 6.82 4.42 16.25
N ARG A 108 7.53 5.25 15.46
CA ARG A 108 8.02 6.57 15.91
C ARG A 108 6.87 7.51 16.31
N TRP A 109 5.79 7.54 15.52
CA TRP A 109 4.60 8.33 15.83
C TRP A 109 3.95 7.87 17.14
N ALA A 110 3.75 6.55 17.30
CA ALA A 110 3.11 5.98 18.47
C ALA A 110 3.97 6.12 19.74
N SER A 111 5.29 5.86 19.68
CA SER A 111 6.20 5.92 20.82
C SER A 111 6.32 7.29 21.49
N ARG A 112 5.97 8.36 20.77
CA ARG A 112 5.97 9.74 21.28
C ARG A 112 4.64 10.13 21.95
N ARG A 113 3.63 9.27 21.88
CA ARG A 113 2.26 9.60 22.30
C ARG A 113 1.60 8.56 23.17
N HIS A 114 2.04 7.32 23.07
CA HIS A 114 1.37 6.17 23.67
C HIS A 114 2.37 5.31 24.45
N ALA A 115 1.82 4.47 25.31
CA ALA A 115 2.58 3.47 26.07
C ALA A 115 3.25 2.45 25.12
N ALA A 116 4.28 1.77 25.61
CA ALA A 116 5.07 0.81 24.82
C ALA A 116 4.22 -0.31 24.20
N ALA A 117 3.18 -0.79 24.91
CA ALA A 117 2.27 -1.82 24.37
C ALA A 117 1.51 -1.32 23.13
N ILE A 118 0.92 -0.12 23.19
CA ILE A 118 0.23 0.48 22.03
C ILE A 118 1.22 0.74 20.89
N THR A 119 2.45 1.16 21.22
CA THR A 119 3.51 1.35 20.23
C THR A 119 3.86 0.05 19.50
N ALA A 120 3.94 -1.05 20.21
CA ALA A 120 4.20 -2.37 19.62
C ALA A 120 3.04 -2.84 18.74
N LEU A 121 1.80 -2.72 19.24
CA LEU A 121 0.60 -3.07 18.46
C LEU A 121 0.47 -2.21 17.20
N ALA A 122 0.66 -0.90 17.32
CA ALA A 122 0.59 0.02 16.19
C ALA A 122 1.68 -0.25 15.13
N GLY A 123 2.90 -0.58 15.56
CA GLY A 123 3.98 -0.97 14.66
C GLY A 123 3.66 -2.25 13.90
N ALA A 124 3.24 -3.31 14.61
CA ALA A 124 2.84 -4.57 13.98
C ALA A 124 1.64 -4.39 13.04
N ALA A 125 0.61 -3.64 13.46
CA ALA A 125 -0.55 -3.32 12.63
C ALA A 125 -0.15 -2.52 11.37
N ALA A 126 0.80 -1.58 11.49
CA ALA A 126 1.28 -0.79 10.36
C ALA A 126 1.97 -1.65 9.29
N TRP A 127 2.74 -2.65 9.71
CA TRP A 127 3.35 -3.62 8.80
C TRP A 127 2.28 -4.40 8.04
N ILE A 128 1.34 -5.03 8.76
CA ILE A 128 0.30 -5.88 8.14
C ILE A 128 -0.66 -5.07 7.26
N ALA A 129 -1.08 -3.89 7.71
CA ALA A 129 -1.92 -3.00 6.91
C ALA A 129 -1.21 -2.55 5.63
N CYS A 130 0.10 -2.27 5.70
CA CYS A 130 0.90 -1.92 4.53
C CYS A 130 1.01 -3.10 3.56
N GLU A 131 1.29 -4.31 4.03
CA GLU A 131 1.35 -5.51 3.17
C GLU A 131 0.01 -5.83 2.51
N TRP A 132 -1.10 -5.54 3.17
CA TRP A 132 -2.44 -5.73 2.61
C TRP A 132 -2.81 -4.68 1.57
N LEU A 133 -2.47 -3.40 1.80
CA LEU A 133 -2.79 -2.29 0.90
C LEU A 133 -1.87 -2.20 -0.31
N TRP A 134 -0.59 -2.58 -0.14
CA TRP A 134 0.42 -2.42 -1.17
C TRP A 134 0.57 -3.70 -1.98
N PRO A 135 0.45 -3.65 -3.30
CA PRO A 135 0.64 -4.82 -4.15
C PRO A 135 2.11 -5.27 -4.11
N LYS A 136 2.38 -6.32 -3.36
CA LYS A 136 3.71 -6.93 -3.31
C LYS A 136 3.94 -7.79 -4.54
N LEU A 137 5.15 -7.72 -5.09
CA LEU A 137 5.51 -8.46 -6.28
C LEU A 137 5.51 -9.99 -6.05
N LEU A 138 6.03 -10.44 -4.91
CA LEU A 138 6.16 -11.87 -4.59
C LEU A 138 5.20 -12.34 -3.48
N GLY A 139 4.38 -11.47 -2.91
CA GLY A 139 3.39 -11.81 -1.88
C GLY A 139 3.96 -12.41 -0.59
N ASP A 140 5.27 -12.32 -0.40
CA ASP A 140 5.97 -12.82 0.79
C ASP A 140 5.60 -12.05 2.06
N THR A 141 5.58 -12.74 3.19
CA THR A 141 5.46 -12.13 4.53
C THR A 141 6.28 -12.92 5.53
N LEU A 142 6.62 -12.29 6.67
CA LEU A 142 7.45 -12.93 7.71
C LEU A 142 6.86 -14.27 8.18
N GLY A 143 5.54 -14.38 8.28
CA GLY A 143 4.84 -15.58 8.73
C GLY A 143 5.13 -16.82 7.89
N HIS A 144 5.40 -16.67 6.60
CA HIS A 144 5.76 -17.79 5.74
C HIS A 144 7.03 -18.51 6.17
N GLY A 145 7.99 -17.81 6.78
CA GLY A 145 9.22 -18.43 7.30
C GLY A 145 9.00 -19.38 8.49
N LEU A 146 7.81 -19.41 9.09
CA LEU A 146 7.42 -20.43 10.09
C LEU A 146 6.97 -21.75 9.45
N TYR A 147 6.98 -21.87 8.12
CA TYR A 147 6.60 -23.11 7.42
C TYR A 147 7.30 -24.37 7.95
N PRO A 148 8.64 -24.37 8.27
CA PRO A 148 9.30 -25.57 8.77
C PRO A 148 8.76 -26.10 10.10
N SER A 149 8.06 -25.28 10.87
CA SER A 149 7.39 -25.73 12.11
C SER A 149 5.97 -26.24 11.79
N PRO A 150 5.74 -27.58 11.82
CA PRO A 150 4.42 -28.14 11.51
C PRO A 150 3.34 -27.66 12.48
N VAL A 151 3.74 -27.34 13.72
CA VAL A 151 2.83 -26.91 14.79
C VAL A 151 2.49 -25.44 14.64
N LEU A 152 3.48 -24.54 14.57
CA LEU A 152 3.22 -23.09 14.57
C LEU A 152 2.47 -22.59 13.34
N ARG A 153 2.75 -23.20 12.17
CA ARG A 153 2.09 -22.81 10.91
C ARG A 153 0.58 -23.07 10.91
N GLN A 154 0.07 -23.94 11.81
CA GLN A 154 -1.35 -24.24 11.87
C GLN A 154 -2.22 -23.02 12.21
N PHE A 155 -1.68 -22.05 12.93
CA PHE A 155 -2.41 -20.81 13.22
C PHE A 155 -2.78 -19.99 11.99
N ALA A 156 -2.22 -20.31 10.83
CA ALA A 156 -2.60 -19.67 9.57
C ALA A 156 -4.07 -19.93 9.19
N GLU A 157 -4.71 -21.01 9.67
CA GLU A 157 -6.16 -21.20 9.46
C GLU A 157 -7.03 -20.16 10.19
N VAL A 158 -6.46 -19.45 11.16
CA VAL A 158 -7.16 -18.38 11.90
C VAL A 158 -6.98 -17.03 11.21
N SER A 159 -5.76 -16.72 10.79
CA SER A 159 -5.38 -15.36 10.40
C SER A 159 -4.39 -15.30 9.23
N GLY A 160 -4.22 -16.39 8.50
CA GLY A 160 -3.24 -16.47 7.41
C GLY A 160 -1.79 -16.29 7.89
N ALA A 161 -0.89 -16.29 6.94
CA ALA A 161 0.51 -15.97 7.20
C ALA A 161 0.70 -14.52 7.72
N ALA A 162 -0.23 -13.61 7.40
CA ALA A 162 -0.21 -12.24 7.90
C ALA A 162 -0.38 -12.17 9.42
N GLY A 163 -1.28 -12.96 10.01
CA GLY A 163 -1.43 -13.04 11.46
C GLY A 163 -0.20 -13.60 12.16
N LEU A 164 0.46 -14.59 11.57
CA LEU A 164 1.74 -15.09 12.08
C LEU A 164 2.82 -13.99 12.03
N SER A 165 2.87 -13.20 10.96
CA SER A 165 3.76 -12.03 10.85
C SER A 165 3.50 -11.02 11.96
N PHE A 166 2.23 -10.72 12.25
CA PHE A 166 1.84 -9.83 13.35
C PHE A 166 2.38 -10.32 14.70
N LEU A 167 2.22 -11.60 15.00
CA LEU A 167 2.70 -12.20 16.24
C LEU A 167 4.23 -12.23 16.33
N LEU A 168 4.94 -12.55 15.25
CA LEU A 168 6.40 -12.43 15.16
C LEU A 168 6.87 -11.00 15.44
N LEU A 169 6.21 -10.01 14.87
CA LEU A 169 6.53 -8.59 15.09
C LEU A 169 6.29 -8.17 16.55
N LEU A 170 5.25 -8.68 17.19
CA LEU A 170 5.01 -8.43 18.61
C LEU A 170 6.13 -9.01 19.49
N VAL A 171 6.55 -10.26 19.21
CA VAL A 171 7.64 -10.91 19.96
C VAL A 171 8.95 -10.14 19.76
N ASN A 172 9.32 -9.78 18.53
CA ASN A 172 10.53 -8.99 18.25
C ASN A 172 10.52 -7.63 19.00
N GLN A 173 9.38 -6.94 19.02
CA GLN A 173 9.24 -5.66 19.72
C GLN A 173 9.27 -5.83 21.25
N ALA A 174 8.68 -6.91 21.77
CA ALA A 174 8.70 -7.21 23.19
C ALA A 174 10.12 -7.53 23.67
N LEU A 175 10.89 -8.32 22.92
CA LEU A 175 12.30 -8.61 23.21
C LEU A 175 13.17 -7.35 23.14
N ALA A 176 13.02 -6.53 22.11
CA ALA A 176 13.75 -5.28 21.98
C ALA A 176 13.44 -4.32 23.17
N LEU A 177 12.18 -4.28 23.60
CA LEU A 177 11.75 -3.50 24.76
C LEU A 177 12.33 -4.07 26.06
N ALA A 178 12.36 -5.40 26.22
CA ALA A 178 12.95 -6.04 27.41
C ALA A 178 14.44 -5.73 27.53
N ILE A 179 15.19 -5.84 26.43
CA ILE A 179 16.62 -5.50 26.38
C ILE A 179 16.85 -4.02 26.73
N GLY A 180 16.09 -3.10 26.11
CA GLY A 180 16.20 -1.67 26.40
C GLY A 180 15.92 -1.35 27.87
N ARG A 181 14.82 -1.88 28.44
CA ARG A 181 14.45 -1.67 29.84
C ARG A 181 15.48 -2.25 30.83
N ARG A 182 16.03 -3.43 30.50
CA ARG A 182 17.07 -4.05 31.32
C ARG A 182 18.32 -3.17 31.37
N ASN A 183 18.74 -2.64 30.24
CA ASN A 183 19.90 -1.74 30.15
C ASN A 183 19.67 -0.41 30.90
N ASP A 184 18.42 0.05 30.99
CA ASP A 184 18.01 1.26 31.72
C ASP A 184 17.69 0.99 33.20
N GLY A 185 17.86 -0.23 33.73
CA GLY A 185 17.50 -0.61 35.12
C GLY A 185 15.99 -0.64 35.38
N ARG A 186 15.15 -0.69 34.35
CA ARG A 186 13.68 -0.67 34.46
C ARG A 186 13.09 -2.10 34.47
N ALA A 187 11.80 -2.25 34.85
CA ALA A 187 11.11 -3.52 34.86
C ALA A 187 11.04 -4.15 33.45
N TRP A 188 11.84 -5.15 33.14
CA TRP A 188 11.99 -5.84 31.87
C TRP A 188 11.25 -7.19 31.79
N ARG A 189 10.83 -7.73 32.96
CA ARG A 189 10.20 -9.07 33.01
C ARG A 189 8.86 -9.12 32.27
N SER A 190 8.04 -8.07 32.32
CA SER A 190 6.71 -8.08 31.69
C SER A 190 6.78 -8.16 30.15
N PRO A 191 7.61 -7.41 29.39
CA PRO A 191 7.71 -7.64 27.97
C PRO A 191 8.38 -8.98 27.63
N LEU A 192 9.31 -9.50 28.44
CA LEU A 192 9.87 -10.81 28.23
C LEU A 192 8.81 -11.91 28.37
N LEU A 193 7.89 -11.77 29.34
CA LEU A 193 6.76 -12.69 29.51
C LEU A 193 5.89 -12.71 28.25
N VAL A 194 5.56 -11.56 27.66
CA VAL A 194 4.82 -11.50 26.38
C VAL A 194 5.56 -12.24 25.28
N ALA A 195 6.88 -12.04 25.15
CA ALA A 195 7.70 -12.71 24.17
C ALA A 195 7.74 -14.24 24.34
N ALA A 196 7.63 -14.74 25.56
CA ALA A 196 7.59 -16.17 25.87
C ALA A 196 6.17 -16.77 25.69
N VAL A 197 5.13 -16.07 26.11
CA VAL A 197 3.75 -16.57 26.08
C VAL A 197 3.24 -16.73 24.63
N VAL A 198 3.56 -15.80 23.72
CA VAL A 198 3.06 -15.85 22.33
C VAL A 198 3.48 -17.14 21.63
N PRO A 199 4.77 -17.55 21.57
CA PRO A 199 5.16 -18.82 20.96
C PRO A 199 4.54 -20.05 21.65
N VAL A 200 4.38 -20.02 22.97
CA VAL A 200 3.75 -21.12 23.73
C VAL A 200 2.28 -21.27 23.34
N LEU A 201 1.53 -20.16 23.27
CA LEU A 201 0.12 -20.19 22.83
C LEU A 201 -0.02 -20.66 21.38
N LEU A 202 0.86 -20.20 20.48
CA LEU A 202 0.91 -20.69 19.11
C LEU A 202 1.18 -22.19 19.04
N GLY A 203 2.16 -22.65 19.83
CA GLY A 203 2.52 -24.07 19.93
C GLY A 203 1.37 -24.91 20.49
N GLY A 204 0.74 -24.46 21.57
CA GLY A 204 -0.42 -25.12 22.17
C GLY A 204 -1.60 -25.24 21.19
N TYR A 205 -1.95 -24.12 20.55
CA TYR A 205 -3.00 -24.12 19.52
C TYR A 205 -2.70 -25.11 18.41
N GLY A 206 -1.49 -25.07 17.82
CA GLY A 206 -1.14 -25.91 16.70
C GLY A 206 -1.05 -27.40 17.05
N ALA A 207 -0.57 -27.74 18.27
CA ALA A 207 -0.54 -29.12 18.73
C ALA A 207 -1.96 -29.70 18.89
N VAL A 208 -2.84 -28.98 19.57
CA VAL A 208 -4.27 -29.38 19.70
C VAL A 208 -4.94 -29.48 18.34
N ARG A 209 -4.67 -28.54 17.44
CA ARG A 209 -5.32 -28.54 16.11
C ARG A 209 -4.84 -29.70 15.26
N LEU A 210 -3.56 -30.05 15.32
CA LEU A 210 -3.04 -31.20 14.60
C LEU A 210 -3.62 -32.52 15.13
N SER A 211 -3.77 -32.70 16.44
CA SER A 211 -4.38 -33.90 17.00
C SER A 211 -5.84 -34.05 16.51
N MET A 212 -6.64 -33.00 16.58
CA MET A 212 -8.01 -32.99 16.08
C MET A 212 -8.12 -33.38 14.60
N LEU A 213 -7.19 -32.87 13.76
CA LEU A 213 -7.17 -33.19 12.33
C LEU A 213 -6.72 -34.63 12.04
N THR A 214 -5.92 -35.22 12.92
CA THR A 214 -5.46 -36.62 12.79
C THR A 214 -6.56 -37.59 13.22
N GLU A 215 -7.33 -37.26 14.23
CA GLU A 215 -8.43 -38.07 14.77
C GLU A 215 -9.72 -37.98 13.95
N ASP A 216 -9.78 -37.05 12.99
CA ASP A 216 -10.95 -36.88 12.13
C ASP A 216 -11.21 -38.16 11.28
N ALA A 217 -12.23 -38.92 11.70
CA ALA A 217 -12.63 -40.20 11.10
C ALA A 217 -13.57 -40.05 9.91
N GLY A 218 -13.77 -38.83 9.39
CA GLY A 218 -14.67 -38.56 8.25
C GLY A 218 -14.37 -39.42 7.02
N THR A 219 -15.36 -39.61 6.17
CA THR A 219 -15.26 -40.35 4.92
C THR A 219 -14.12 -39.80 4.07
N ARG A 220 -13.21 -40.69 3.65
CA ARG A 220 -12.07 -40.37 2.81
C ARG A 220 -12.31 -40.90 1.41
N GLU A 221 -12.31 -40.01 0.44
CA GLU A 221 -12.35 -40.39 -0.96
C GLU A 221 -11.01 -40.04 -1.60
N PRO A 222 -10.14 -41.03 -1.87
CA PRO A 222 -8.85 -40.77 -2.45
C PRO A 222 -9.02 -40.28 -3.90
N LEU A 223 -8.29 -39.19 -4.23
CA LEU A 223 -8.11 -38.71 -5.59
C LEU A 223 -6.64 -38.86 -5.98
N ARG A 224 -6.38 -39.75 -6.96
CA ARG A 224 -5.04 -40.03 -7.43
C ARG A 224 -4.71 -39.14 -8.64
N ILE A 225 -3.78 -38.21 -8.49
CA ILE A 225 -3.37 -37.30 -9.56
C ILE A 225 -1.99 -37.68 -10.08
N GLY A 226 -1.90 -37.84 -11.41
CA GLY A 226 -0.64 -37.97 -12.13
C GLY A 226 -0.14 -36.61 -12.60
N MET A 227 1.01 -36.20 -12.15
CA MET A 227 1.64 -34.92 -12.52
C MET A 227 2.86 -35.17 -13.38
N VAL A 228 3.07 -34.36 -14.40
CA VAL A 228 4.23 -34.44 -15.31
C VAL A 228 5.05 -33.18 -15.25
N GLN A 229 6.30 -33.32 -14.83
CA GLN A 229 7.34 -32.29 -14.87
C GLN A 229 8.32 -32.66 -15.97
N THR A 230 8.43 -31.85 -17.03
CA THR A 230 9.29 -32.20 -18.19
C THR A 230 10.70 -31.69 -18.05
N GLY A 231 10.97 -30.71 -17.17
CA GLY A 231 12.29 -30.08 -17.06
C GLY A 231 12.66 -29.20 -18.27
N ILE A 232 11.68 -28.98 -19.21
CA ILE A 232 11.90 -28.12 -20.37
C ILE A 232 11.84 -26.68 -19.92
N VAL A 233 12.91 -25.95 -20.20
CA VAL A 233 13.10 -24.53 -19.92
C VAL A 233 13.65 -23.84 -21.17
N ASP A 234 13.83 -22.53 -21.13
CA ASP A 234 14.40 -21.74 -22.24
C ASP A 234 13.55 -21.80 -23.55
N TYR A 235 12.22 -21.72 -23.41
CA TYR A 235 11.29 -21.78 -24.53
C TYR A 235 11.64 -20.81 -25.68
N GLU A 236 12.04 -19.58 -25.37
CA GLU A 236 12.41 -18.60 -26.38
C GLU A 236 13.65 -19.00 -27.17
N ARG A 237 14.65 -19.58 -26.51
CA ARG A 237 15.84 -20.10 -27.18
C ARG A 237 15.52 -21.31 -28.05
N LEU A 238 14.70 -22.23 -27.53
CA LEU A 238 14.23 -23.38 -28.30
C LEU A 238 13.42 -22.95 -29.51
N ARG A 239 12.55 -21.96 -29.34
CA ARG A 239 11.74 -21.39 -30.42
C ARG A 239 12.58 -20.70 -31.50
N ALA A 240 13.64 -19.99 -31.10
CA ALA A 240 14.56 -19.39 -32.05
C ALA A 240 15.38 -20.42 -32.85
N GLN A 241 15.66 -21.60 -32.24
CA GLN A 241 16.46 -22.68 -32.86
C GLN A 241 15.60 -23.62 -33.70
N LEU A 242 14.41 -24.00 -33.25
CA LEU A 242 13.59 -25.06 -33.81
C LEU A 242 12.35 -24.56 -34.56
N GLY A 243 11.94 -23.33 -34.31
CA GLY A 243 10.65 -22.80 -34.72
C GLY A 243 9.50 -23.10 -33.74
N ALA A 244 8.42 -22.34 -33.85
CA ALA A 244 7.33 -22.38 -32.87
C ALA A 244 6.61 -23.75 -32.82
N GLY A 245 6.27 -24.32 -33.99
CA GLY A 245 5.56 -25.60 -34.09
C GLY A 245 6.36 -26.76 -33.52
N GLU A 246 7.66 -26.83 -33.82
CA GLU A 246 8.53 -27.93 -33.36
C GLU A 246 8.73 -27.88 -31.82
N VAL A 247 8.79 -26.70 -31.25
CA VAL A 247 8.84 -26.56 -29.76
C VAL A 247 7.56 -27.09 -29.13
N VAL A 248 6.39 -26.71 -29.66
CA VAL A 248 5.10 -27.22 -29.18
C VAL A 248 5.06 -28.73 -29.29
N ARG A 249 5.44 -29.30 -30.45
CA ARG A 249 5.53 -30.75 -30.70
C ARG A 249 6.37 -31.41 -29.60
N ARG A 250 7.61 -30.96 -29.42
CA ARG A 250 8.55 -31.50 -28.42
C ARG A 250 8.01 -31.48 -27.01
N VAL A 251 7.31 -30.41 -26.63
CA VAL A 251 6.72 -30.26 -25.30
C VAL A 251 5.55 -31.23 -25.14
N LEU A 252 4.66 -31.33 -26.13
CA LEU A 252 3.54 -32.26 -26.09
C LEU A 252 3.99 -33.72 -26.09
N ASP A 253 4.95 -34.09 -26.92
CA ASP A 253 5.51 -35.45 -26.94
C ASP A 253 6.12 -35.86 -25.61
N ALA A 254 6.81 -34.91 -24.93
CA ALA A 254 7.37 -35.14 -23.60
C ALA A 254 6.26 -35.35 -22.55
N HIS A 255 5.12 -34.63 -22.65
CA HIS A 255 4.01 -34.78 -21.75
C HIS A 255 3.22 -36.07 -22.07
N PHE A 256 2.92 -36.36 -23.32
CA PHE A 256 2.22 -37.57 -23.73
C PHE A 256 2.98 -38.83 -23.33
N SER A 257 4.29 -38.91 -23.65
CA SER A 257 5.12 -40.09 -23.36
C SER A 257 5.21 -40.39 -21.86
N ARG A 258 5.17 -39.35 -21.00
CA ARG A 258 5.22 -39.52 -19.54
C ARG A 258 3.84 -39.74 -18.93
N SER A 259 2.81 -39.22 -19.51
CA SER A 259 1.42 -39.35 -19.02
C SER A 259 0.81 -40.70 -19.39
N TRP A 260 1.16 -41.25 -20.56
CA TRP A 260 0.58 -42.48 -21.06
C TRP A 260 0.77 -43.69 -20.13
N PRO A 261 1.94 -43.97 -19.60
CA PRO A 261 2.15 -45.07 -18.65
C PRO A 261 1.32 -44.86 -17.36
N LEU A 262 1.19 -43.61 -16.90
CA LEU A 262 0.38 -43.30 -15.70
C LEU A 262 -1.08 -43.62 -15.91
N ALA A 263 -1.66 -43.15 -17.00
CA ALA A 263 -3.08 -43.39 -17.33
C ALA A 263 -3.37 -44.85 -17.53
N LYS A 264 -2.51 -45.56 -18.31
CA LYS A 264 -2.71 -47.01 -18.62
C LYS A 264 -2.49 -47.91 -17.43
N SER A 265 -1.73 -47.46 -16.41
CA SER A 265 -1.54 -48.29 -15.18
C SER A 265 -2.80 -48.37 -14.30
N GLY A 266 -3.86 -47.59 -14.55
CA GLY A 266 -5.02 -47.44 -13.69
C GLY A 266 -4.70 -46.85 -12.31
N ARG A 267 -3.51 -46.25 -12.15
CA ARG A 267 -3.03 -45.70 -10.88
C ARG A 267 -3.40 -44.24 -10.67
N VAL A 268 -3.97 -43.56 -11.67
CA VAL A 268 -4.36 -42.16 -11.63
C VAL A 268 -5.83 -42.01 -12.05
N ASP A 269 -6.49 -41.06 -11.40
CA ASP A 269 -7.89 -40.69 -11.67
C ASP A 269 -7.96 -39.44 -12.56
N ALA A 270 -6.87 -38.64 -12.57
CA ALA A 270 -6.71 -37.45 -13.41
C ALA A 270 -5.23 -37.14 -13.69
N LEU A 271 -5.00 -36.42 -14.77
CA LEU A 271 -3.68 -35.91 -15.13
C LEU A 271 -3.62 -34.38 -14.94
N LEU A 272 -2.47 -33.91 -14.51
CA LEU A 272 -2.21 -32.48 -14.30
C LEU A 272 -0.86 -32.12 -14.92
N TRP A 273 -0.85 -31.17 -15.88
CA TRP A 273 0.36 -30.59 -16.46
C TRP A 273 0.55 -29.14 -15.99
N SER A 274 1.76 -28.64 -16.11
CA SER A 274 2.16 -27.35 -15.58
C SER A 274 1.59 -26.15 -16.38
N GLU A 275 1.85 -24.94 -15.90
CA GLU A 275 1.52 -23.69 -16.58
C GLU A 275 2.23 -23.61 -17.94
N THR A 276 1.52 -23.09 -18.97
CA THR A 276 2.09 -22.79 -20.31
C THR A 276 2.68 -24.03 -21.03
N VAL A 277 2.11 -25.19 -20.81
CA VAL A 277 2.52 -26.42 -21.56
C VAL A 277 2.17 -26.27 -23.03
N TYR A 278 1.00 -25.73 -23.29
CA TYR A 278 0.50 -25.45 -24.62
C TYR A 278 0.35 -23.95 -24.85
N PRO A 279 1.40 -23.26 -25.35
CA PRO A 279 1.47 -21.79 -25.42
C PRO A 279 0.68 -21.22 -26.60
N THR A 280 -0.58 -21.64 -26.77
CA THR A 280 -1.54 -21.13 -27.73
C THR A 280 -2.98 -21.30 -27.18
N THR A 281 -3.97 -20.81 -27.93
CA THR A 281 -5.39 -20.84 -27.51
C THR A 281 -6.03 -22.18 -27.84
N TYR A 282 -6.09 -23.09 -26.85
CA TYR A 282 -6.74 -24.38 -26.97
C TYR A 282 -8.24 -24.22 -27.24
N GLY A 283 -8.77 -24.98 -28.23
CA GLY A 283 -10.18 -24.88 -28.65
C GLY A 283 -10.50 -23.65 -29.50
N ASN A 284 -9.55 -22.74 -29.72
CA ASN A 284 -9.65 -21.63 -30.65
C ASN A 284 -8.30 -21.43 -31.37
N PRO A 285 -7.88 -22.38 -32.21
CA PRO A 285 -6.54 -22.43 -32.80
C PRO A 285 -6.32 -21.27 -33.76
N LYS A 286 -5.10 -20.69 -33.69
CA LYS A 286 -4.67 -19.56 -34.53
C LYS A 286 -4.04 -20.01 -35.87
N SER A 287 -3.87 -21.31 -36.09
CA SER A 287 -3.25 -21.90 -37.26
C SER A 287 -3.74 -23.36 -37.47
N GLU A 288 -3.54 -23.91 -38.68
CA GLU A 288 -3.83 -25.31 -38.96
C GLU A 288 -3.04 -26.25 -38.05
N ALA A 289 -1.74 -26.01 -37.87
CA ALA A 289 -0.91 -26.79 -36.95
C ALA A 289 -1.45 -26.71 -35.48
N GLY A 290 -2.01 -25.54 -35.08
CA GLY A 290 -2.69 -25.41 -33.80
C GLY A 290 -3.93 -26.29 -33.69
N ALA A 291 -4.72 -26.37 -34.76
CA ALA A 291 -5.90 -27.25 -34.78
C ALA A 291 -5.52 -28.74 -34.71
N GLU A 292 -4.42 -29.13 -35.36
CA GLU A 292 -3.88 -30.51 -35.28
C GLU A 292 -3.45 -30.83 -33.85
N PHE A 293 -2.73 -29.93 -33.19
CA PHE A 293 -2.31 -30.13 -31.79
C PHE A 293 -3.50 -30.18 -30.82
N ASP A 294 -4.52 -29.36 -31.01
CA ASP A 294 -5.78 -29.42 -30.26
C ASP A 294 -6.44 -30.79 -30.41
N GLY A 295 -6.48 -31.33 -31.67
CA GLY A 295 -7.00 -32.65 -31.97
C GLY A 295 -6.20 -33.76 -31.27
N GLU A 296 -4.87 -33.71 -31.31
CA GLU A 296 -3.98 -34.68 -30.66
C GLU A 296 -4.16 -34.71 -29.13
N ILE A 297 -4.29 -33.55 -28.49
CA ILE A 297 -4.56 -33.47 -27.04
C ILE A 297 -5.93 -34.13 -26.74
N ALA A 298 -6.96 -33.80 -27.50
CA ALA A 298 -8.29 -34.39 -27.31
C ALA A 298 -8.30 -35.91 -27.55
N GLU A 299 -7.56 -36.40 -28.57
CA GLU A 299 -7.44 -37.83 -28.85
C GLU A 299 -6.63 -38.53 -27.75
N PHE A 300 -5.55 -37.95 -27.28
CA PHE A 300 -4.78 -38.44 -26.14
C PHE A 300 -5.67 -38.64 -24.91
N VAL A 301 -6.46 -37.61 -24.54
CA VAL A 301 -7.34 -37.68 -23.36
C VAL A 301 -8.42 -38.75 -23.53
N ARG A 302 -8.99 -38.85 -24.73
CA ARG A 302 -9.97 -39.90 -25.03
C ARG A 302 -9.35 -41.29 -24.92
N ALA A 303 -8.17 -41.49 -25.47
CA ALA A 303 -7.46 -42.77 -25.40
C ALA A 303 -6.96 -43.11 -23.99
N ALA A 304 -6.53 -42.11 -23.23
CA ALA A 304 -6.11 -42.23 -21.83
C ALA A 304 -7.26 -42.60 -20.89
N ALA A 305 -8.52 -42.22 -21.26
CA ALA A 305 -9.74 -42.41 -20.49
C ALA A 305 -9.74 -41.76 -19.10
N VAL A 306 -8.91 -40.71 -18.90
CA VAL A 306 -8.85 -39.90 -17.67
C VAL A 306 -8.85 -38.42 -18.02
N PRO A 307 -9.47 -37.55 -17.20
CA PRO A 307 -9.47 -36.10 -17.43
C PRO A 307 -8.07 -35.52 -17.31
N LEU A 308 -7.82 -34.47 -18.09
CA LEU A 308 -6.57 -33.69 -18.11
C LEU A 308 -6.84 -32.24 -17.78
N VAL A 309 -6.05 -31.66 -16.86
CA VAL A 309 -5.99 -30.21 -16.63
C VAL A 309 -4.59 -29.73 -17.00
N PHE A 310 -4.49 -28.71 -17.86
CA PHE A 310 -3.20 -28.25 -18.34
C PHE A 310 -3.17 -26.75 -18.64
N GLY A 311 -1.97 -26.16 -18.57
CA GLY A 311 -1.74 -24.75 -18.87
C GLY A 311 -1.76 -24.45 -20.37
N SER A 312 -2.61 -23.53 -20.77
CA SER A 312 -2.82 -23.04 -22.14
C SER A 312 -3.24 -21.57 -22.10
N TYR A 313 -3.70 -21.05 -23.22
CA TYR A 313 -4.28 -19.71 -23.29
C TYR A 313 -5.76 -19.79 -23.63
N ASP A 314 -6.52 -18.82 -23.13
CA ASP A 314 -7.92 -18.58 -23.52
C ASP A 314 -8.02 -17.17 -24.11
N THR A 315 -9.07 -16.92 -24.92
CA THR A 315 -9.28 -15.63 -25.58
C THR A 315 -10.76 -15.27 -25.63
N ASP A 316 -11.04 -13.96 -25.50
CA ASP A 316 -12.36 -13.39 -25.76
C ASP A 316 -12.21 -11.97 -26.34
N ALA A 317 -13.32 -11.24 -26.43
CA ALA A 317 -13.33 -9.86 -26.97
C ALA A 317 -12.45 -8.87 -26.16
N ALA A 318 -12.12 -9.15 -24.89
CA ALA A 318 -11.28 -8.30 -24.05
C ALA A 318 -9.77 -8.57 -24.26
N GLY A 319 -9.40 -9.75 -24.79
CA GLY A 319 -8.02 -10.12 -25.03
C GLY A 319 -7.69 -11.57 -24.72
N GLU A 320 -6.41 -11.83 -24.48
CA GLU A 320 -5.88 -13.17 -24.17
C GLU A 320 -5.63 -13.33 -22.67
N TYR A 321 -5.79 -14.56 -22.20
CA TYR A 321 -5.64 -14.95 -20.80
C TYR A 321 -4.66 -16.11 -20.68
N ASN A 322 -3.78 -16.09 -19.71
CA ASN A 322 -3.08 -17.27 -19.22
C ASN A 322 -4.12 -18.14 -18.49
N ALA A 323 -4.29 -19.39 -18.89
CA ALA A 323 -5.42 -20.20 -18.46
C ALA A 323 -5.06 -21.67 -18.23
N ALA A 324 -5.89 -22.35 -17.46
CA ALA A 324 -5.90 -23.82 -17.35
C ALA A 324 -7.11 -24.38 -18.08
N ALA A 325 -6.87 -25.23 -19.06
CA ALA A 325 -7.91 -25.93 -19.81
C ALA A 325 -8.30 -27.22 -19.09
N PHE A 326 -9.59 -27.51 -19.06
CA PHE A 326 -10.18 -28.76 -18.56
C PHE A 326 -10.66 -29.58 -19.74
N VAL A 327 -10.07 -30.74 -19.97
CA VAL A 327 -10.36 -31.66 -21.06
C VAL A 327 -10.75 -33.03 -20.49
N GLU A 328 -11.85 -33.55 -20.97
CA GLU A 328 -12.43 -34.81 -20.51
C GLU A 328 -12.55 -35.80 -21.68
N PRO A 329 -12.52 -37.13 -21.40
CA PRO A 329 -12.65 -38.16 -22.45
C PRO A 329 -13.91 -37.99 -23.31
N ALA A 330 -15.02 -37.57 -22.71
CA ALA A 330 -16.31 -37.36 -23.40
C ALA A 330 -16.52 -35.94 -23.91
N THR A 331 -15.85 -34.95 -23.30
CA THR A 331 -16.00 -33.54 -23.64
C THR A 331 -14.63 -32.90 -23.90
N PRO A 332 -14.25 -32.65 -25.16
CA PRO A 332 -12.91 -32.20 -25.51
C PRO A 332 -12.46 -30.89 -24.86
N LEU A 333 -13.42 -30.08 -24.45
CA LEU A 333 -13.17 -28.87 -23.64
C LEU A 333 -14.38 -28.61 -22.72
N LEU A 334 -14.19 -28.76 -21.42
CA LEU A 334 -15.19 -28.40 -20.43
C LEU A 334 -15.21 -26.89 -20.15
N GLY A 335 -14.03 -26.25 -20.16
CA GLY A 335 -13.88 -24.83 -19.92
C GLY A 335 -12.49 -24.46 -19.41
N PHE A 336 -12.35 -23.19 -19.02
CA PHE A 336 -11.10 -22.64 -18.55
C PHE A 336 -11.23 -22.04 -17.15
N TYR A 337 -10.13 -22.15 -16.38
CA TYR A 337 -9.81 -21.21 -15.33
C TYR A 337 -8.82 -20.20 -15.88
N ARG A 338 -9.04 -18.89 -15.70
CA ARG A 338 -8.17 -17.80 -16.15
C ARG A 338 -7.36 -17.28 -14.97
N LYS A 339 -6.04 -17.15 -15.14
CA LYS A 339 -5.13 -16.64 -14.12
C LYS A 339 -5.57 -15.27 -13.62
N THR A 340 -5.72 -15.13 -12.32
CA THR A 340 -6.26 -13.91 -11.69
C THR A 340 -5.15 -12.93 -11.32
N ARG A 341 -4.04 -13.42 -10.79
CA ARG A 341 -2.88 -12.62 -10.39
C ARG A 341 -1.79 -12.63 -11.46
N LEU A 342 -1.72 -11.55 -12.22
CA LEU A 342 -0.69 -11.40 -13.25
C LEU A 342 0.60 -10.84 -12.67
N PHE A 343 1.74 -11.27 -13.20
CA PHE A 343 3.06 -10.80 -12.82
C PHE A 343 3.37 -9.45 -13.47
N LEU A 344 3.57 -8.43 -12.62
CA LEU A 344 3.87 -7.07 -13.05
C LEU A 344 5.20 -7.00 -13.82
N GLY A 345 5.19 -6.37 -15.00
CA GLY A 345 6.37 -6.14 -15.82
C GLY A 345 6.77 -7.31 -16.73
N SER A 346 6.11 -8.48 -16.61
CA SER A 346 6.26 -9.58 -17.55
C SER A 346 4.94 -9.98 -18.21
N GLU A 347 3.89 -10.19 -17.45
CA GLU A 347 2.58 -10.58 -18.01
C GLU A 347 1.72 -9.36 -18.37
N TYR A 348 1.87 -8.25 -17.65
CA TYR A 348 1.14 -7.01 -17.95
C TYR A 348 1.90 -5.77 -17.48
N LEU A 349 1.51 -4.62 -18.03
CA LEU A 349 1.87 -3.30 -17.52
C LEU A 349 0.61 -2.56 -17.08
N PRO A 350 0.63 -1.90 -15.92
CA PRO A 350 -0.46 -1.02 -15.51
C PRO A 350 -0.68 0.10 -16.53
N ALA A 351 -1.93 0.47 -16.78
CA ALA A 351 -2.29 1.48 -17.78
C ALA A 351 -1.55 2.83 -17.61
N TRP A 352 -1.20 3.20 -16.37
CA TRP A 352 -0.41 4.41 -16.13
C TRP A 352 1.03 4.28 -16.62
N MET A 353 1.65 3.09 -16.50
CA MET A 353 3.00 2.82 -17.03
C MET A 353 2.98 2.83 -18.57
N GLU A 354 1.96 2.23 -19.18
CA GLU A 354 1.81 2.26 -20.64
C GLU A 354 1.70 3.69 -21.17
N ARG A 355 0.91 4.55 -20.50
CA ARG A 355 0.74 5.97 -20.87
C ARG A 355 2.03 6.80 -20.84
N ILE A 356 2.97 6.47 -19.96
CA ILE A 356 4.28 7.15 -19.88
C ILE A 356 5.37 6.47 -20.71
N GLY A 357 4.98 5.55 -21.59
CA GLY A 357 5.92 4.84 -22.48
C GLY A 357 6.62 3.65 -21.84
N GLY A 358 6.07 3.07 -20.76
CA GLY A 358 6.64 1.94 -20.05
C GLY A 358 6.92 0.73 -20.95
N ARG A 359 6.13 0.50 -22.01
CA ARG A 359 6.38 -0.57 -22.98
C ARG A 359 7.66 -0.38 -23.80
N ARG A 360 8.17 0.85 -23.92
CA ARG A 360 9.50 1.11 -24.53
C ARG A 360 10.63 0.69 -23.61
N LEU A 361 10.41 0.77 -22.30
CA LEU A 361 11.39 0.36 -21.29
C LEU A 361 11.32 -1.15 -21.01
N LEU A 362 10.14 -1.75 -21.16
CA LEU A 362 9.84 -3.16 -20.88
C LEU A 362 9.17 -3.79 -22.15
N PRO A 363 9.90 -3.92 -23.27
CA PRO A 363 9.33 -4.39 -24.54
C PRO A 363 8.87 -5.86 -24.49
N TRP A 364 9.38 -6.63 -23.54
CA TRP A 364 9.00 -8.02 -23.29
C TRP A 364 7.71 -8.19 -22.49
N ALA A 365 7.17 -7.11 -21.90
CA ALA A 365 5.95 -7.21 -21.10
C ALA A 365 4.75 -7.61 -21.97
N GLY A 366 4.06 -8.66 -21.54
CA GLY A 366 2.83 -9.15 -22.17
C GLY A 366 1.66 -8.16 -22.03
N ALA A 367 0.58 -8.47 -22.69
CA ALA A 367 -0.70 -7.73 -22.63
C ALA A 367 -1.84 -8.64 -22.12
N TRP A 368 -1.52 -9.57 -21.24
CA TRP A 368 -2.48 -10.53 -20.69
C TRP A 368 -3.56 -9.83 -19.89
N GLN A 369 -4.78 -10.38 -19.99
CA GLN A 369 -5.91 -9.93 -19.18
C GLN A 369 -6.00 -10.78 -17.90
N PRO A 370 -6.35 -10.17 -16.75
CA PRO A 370 -6.58 -10.92 -15.52
C PRO A 370 -7.92 -11.65 -15.57
N GLY A 371 -7.97 -12.84 -14.99
CA GLY A 371 -9.21 -13.57 -14.75
C GLY A 371 -10.13 -12.86 -13.74
N SER A 372 -11.39 -13.27 -13.70
CA SER A 372 -12.44 -12.66 -12.88
C SER A 372 -12.42 -13.05 -11.39
N GLY A 373 -11.44 -13.83 -10.93
CA GLY A 373 -11.35 -14.34 -9.57
C GLY A 373 -11.46 -15.85 -9.46
N ALA A 374 -11.78 -16.33 -8.27
CA ALA A 374 -11.90 -17.75 -7.99
C ALA A 374 -13.02 -18.38 -8.84
N ARG A 375 -12.68 -19.53 -9.41
CA ARG A 375 -13.63 -20.36 -10.17
C ARG A 375 -13.42 -21.81 -9.80
N VAL A 376 -14.47 -22.47 -9.34
CA VAL A 376 -14.48 -23.90 -9.07
C VAL A 376 -14.94 -24.63 -10.31
N MET A 377 -14.17 -25.61 -10.74
CA MET A 377 -14.45 -26.45 -11.90
C MET A 377 -14.65 -27.88 -11.43
N PRO A 378 -15.61 -28.62 -12.01
CA PRO A 378 -15.75 -30.04 -11.72
C PRO A 378 -14.65 -30.85 -12.40
N LEU A 379 -14.02 -31.75 -11.67
CA LEU A 379 -13.14 -32.77 -12.21
C LEU A 379 -13.93 -34.09 -12.24
N ARG A 380 -14.45 -34.48 -13.40
CA ARG A 380 -15.28 -35.67 -13.58
C ARG A 380 -14.41 -36.88 -13.80
N LEU A 381 -14.50 -37.84 -12.88
CA LEU A 381 -13.69 -39.05 -12.89
C LEU A 381 -14.37 -40.17 -13.64
N ALA A 382 -13.58 -41.17 -14.04
CA ALA A 382 -14.09 -42.34 -14.78
C ALA A 382 -15.06 -43.21 -13.96
N ASP A 383 -15.01 -43.14 -12.63
CA ASP A 383 -15.93 -43.85 -11.71
C ASP A 383 -17.27 -43.11 -11.48
N GLY A 384 -17.46 -41.98 -12.16
CA GLY A 384 -18.68 -41.16 -12.07
C GLY A 384 -18.64 -40.13 -10.95
N ARG A 385 -17.62 -40.09 -10.11
CA ARG A 385 -17.45 -39.04 -9.09
C ARG A 385 -17.10 -37.70 -9.76
N GLU A 386 -17.60 -36.64 -9.15
CA GLU A 386 -17.24 -35.27 -9.51
C GLU A 386 -16.55 -34.59 -8.32
N VAL A 387 -15.32 -34.20 -8.49
CA VAL A 387 -14.54 -33.50 -7.45
C VAL A 387 -14.44 -32.03 -7.82
N PRO A 388 -15.02 -31.09 -7.03
CA PRO A 388 -14.89 -29.68 -7.25
C PRO A 388 -13.47 -29.22 -6.96
N VAL A 389 -12.78 -28.66 -7.97
CA VAL A 389 -11.39 -28.22 -7.84
C VAL A 389 -11.25 -26.73 -8.15
N GLN A 390 -10.32 -26.08 -7.49
CA GLN A 390 -9.86 -24.73 -7.82
C GLN A 390 -8.44 -24.81 -8.35
N VAL A 391 -8.22 -24.24 -9.53
CA VAL A 391 -6.87 -24.04 -10.07
C VAL A 391 -6.28 -22.76 -9.49
N MET A 392 -4.94 -22.79 -9.26
CA MET A 392 -4.13 -21.63 -8.91
C MET A 392 -2.89 -21.63 -9.82
N ILE A 393 -2.77 -20.61 -10.67
CA ILE A 393 -1.69 -20.52 -11.66
C ILE A 393 -0.61 -19.58 -11.13
N CYS A 394 0.58 -20.15 -10.83
CA CYS A 394 1.80 -19.42 -10.51
C CYS A 394 1.58 -18.37 -9.40
N LEU A 395 1.52 -17.07 -9.76
CA LEU A 395 1.34 -15.97 -8.80
C LEU A 395 -0.04 -15.98 -8.09
N ASP A 396 -1.01 -16.76 -8.54
CA ASP A 396 -2.26 -16.98 -7.79
C ASP A 396 -1.98 -17.58 -6.41
N ASP A 397 -0.89 -18.35 -6.27
CA ASP A 397 -0.46 -18.94 -4.99
C ASP A 397 -0.21 -17.89 -3.88
N VAL A 398 0.11 -16.64 -4.23
CA VAL A 398 0.33 -15.58 -3.24
C VAL A 398 -0.97 -14.92 -2.75
N ASP A 399 -2.09 -15.17 -3.41
CA ASP A 399 -3.37 -14.56 -3.07
C ASP A 399 -4.17 -15.44 -2.11
N THR A 400 -4.04 -15.16 -0.80
CA THR A 400 -4.81 -15.81 0.26
C THR A 400 -6.33 -15.71 0.03
N GLN A 401 -6.81 -14.52 -0.44
CA GLN A 401 -8.24 -14.33 -0.64
C GLN A 401 -8.78 -15.18 -1.79
N LEU A 402 -8.02 -15.35 -2.86
CA LEU A 402 -8.40 -16.20 -3.99
C LEU A 402 -8.62 -17.65 -3.57
N ALA A 403 -7.70 -18.22 -2.76
CA ALA A 403 -7.86 -19.58 -2.21
C ALA A 403 -9.07 -19.70 -1.28
N ILE A 404 -9.31 -18.68 -0.43
CA ILE A 404 -10.48 -18.62 0.45
C ILE A 404 -11.77 -18.58 -0.35
N ASP A 405 -11.82 -17.78 -1.41
CA ASP A 405 -13.04 -17.64 -2.23
C ASP A 405 -13.35 -18.93 -2.97
N GLY A 406 -12.35 -19.65 -3.47
CA GLY A 406 -12.57 -20.98 -4.03
C GLY A 406 -13.06 -22.00 -3.02
N ALA A 407 -12.51 -22.00 -1.81
CA ALA A 407 -13.00 -22.84 -0.74
C ALA A 407 -14.48 -22.52 -0.37
N ARG A 408 -14.86 -21.23 -0.40
CA ARG A 408 -16.25 -20.78 -0.18
C ARG A 408 -17.18 -21.20 -1.30
N LEU A 409 -16.69 -21.23 -2.54
CA LEU A 409 -17.44 -21.72 -3.71
C LEU A 409 -17.57 -23.24 -3.74
N GLY A 410 -16.99 -23.95 -2.79
CA GLY A 410 -17.16 -25.39 -2.66
C GLY A 410 -15.98 -26.23 -3.15
N ALA A 411 -14.82 -25.65 -3.49
CA ALA A 411 -13.65 -26.41 -3.87
C ALA A 411 -13.24 -27.40 -2.76
N GLN A 412 -12.92 -28.64 -3.14
CA GLN A 412 -12.45 -29.68 -2.24
C GLN A 412 -10.95 -29.95 -2.40
N VAL A 413 -10.37 -29.50 -3.52
CA VAL A 413 -8.95 -29.68 -3.87
C VAL A 413 -8.43 -28.42 -4.53
N LEU A 414 -7.16 -28.09 -4.27
CA LEU A 414 -6.41 -27.08 -4.99
C LEU A 414 -5.51 -27.74 -6.04
N LEU A 415 -5.54 -27.24 -7.27
CA LEU A 415 -4.63 -27.62 -8.34
C LEU A 415 -3.67 -26.46 -8.62
N GLY A 416 -2.45 -26.56 -8.12
CA GLY A 416 -1.39 -25.58 -8.38
C GLY A 416 -0.68 -25.88 -9.69
N MET A 417 -0.48 -24.89 -10.53
CA MET A 417 0.24 -24.99 -11.79
C MET A 417 1.23 -23.84 -11.91
N SER A 418 2.49 -24.12 -12.20
CA SER A 418 3.49 -23.04 -12.30
C SER A 418 4.55 -23.32 -13.36
N ASN A 419 4.99 -22.27 -14.01
CA ASN A 419 6.18 -22.28 -14.84
C ASN A 419 7.36 -21.71 -14.02
N ASP A 420 8.06 -22.59 -13.30
CA ASP A 420 9.16 -22.21 -12.42
C ASP A 420 10.52 -22.05 -13.17
N SER A 421 10.52 -21.86 -14.50
CA SER A 421 11.73 -21.64 -15.30
C SER A 421 12.59 -20.45 -14.82
N TRP A 422 11.95 -19.44 -14.22
CA TRP A 422 12.59 -18.31 -13.56
C TRP A 422 13.59 -18.70 -12.45
N PHE A 423 13.37 -19.85 -11.82
CA PHE A 423 14.13 -20.29 -10.66
C PHE A 423 15.20 -21.32 -11.03
N THR A 424 15.43 -21.61 -12.31
CA THR A 424 16.30 -22.71 -12.78
C THR A 424 17.67 -22.73 -12.07
N ARG A 425 18.27 -21.58 -11.83
CA ARG A 425 19.54 -21.43 -11.09
C ARG A 425 19.37 -20.92 -9.67
N GLN A 426 18.13 -20.72 -9.21
CA GLN A 426 17.81 -20.07 -7.93
C GLN A 426 16.89 -20.93 -7.07
N PRO A 427 17.40 -22.06 -6.49
CA PRO A 427 16.55 -23.03 -5.78
C PRO A 427 15.86 -22.45 -4.53
N LEU A 428 16.36 -21.34 -4.00
CA LEU A 428 15.69 -20.65 -2.89
C LEU A 428 14.33 -20.08 -3.34
N GLY A 429 14.26 -19.51 -4.54
CA GLY A 429 13.01 -18.99 -5.10
C GLY A 429 11.93 -20.07 -5.23
N ALA A 430 12.28 -21.21 -5.82
CA ALA A 430 11.35 -22.35 -5.96
C ALA A 430 10.85 -22.88 -4.60
N ARG A 431 11.75 -22.95 -3.60
CA ARG A 431 11.35 -23.37 -2.23
C ARG A 431 10.42 -22.38 -1.56
N LEU A 432 10.71 -21.09 -1.65
CA LEU A 432 9.85 -20.05 -1.08
C LEU A 432 8.46 -20.06 -1.75
N HIS A 433 8.40 -20.23 -3.07
CA HIS A 433 7.15 -20.33 -3.81
C HIS A 433 6.32 -21.55 -3.36
N LEU A 434 6.94 -22.73 -3.24
CA LEU A 434 6.27 -23.92 -2.72
C LEU A 434 5.77 -23.73 -1.29
N GLN A 435 6.53 -23.04 -0.42
CA GLN A 435 6.08 -22.77 0.95
C GLN A 435 4.86 -21.85 0.97
N VAL A 436 4.82 -20.81 0.13
CA VAL A 436 3.67 -19.93 0.00
C VAL A 436 2.45 -20.70 -0.49
N ALA A 437 2.59 -21.56 -1.52
CA ALA A 437 1.53 -22.43 -2.01
C ALA A 437 0.99 -23.35 -0.90
N ALA A 438 1.88 -23.95 -0.09
CA ALA A 438 1.48 -24.84 1.01
C ALA A 438 0.67 -24.14 2.11
N PHE A 439 0.86 -22.82 2.31
CA PHE A 439 0.00 -22.07 3.22
C PHE A 439 -1.45 -22.03 2.78
N ARG A 440 -1.75 -22.09 1.49
CA ARG A 440 -3.13 -22.16 0.97
C ARG A 440 -3.84 -23.40 1.50
N SER A 441 -3.14 -24.54 1.53
CA SER A 441 -3.70 -25.77 2.12
C SER A 441 -3.95 -25.64 3.61
N ILE A 442 -3.11 -24.95 4.37
CA ILE A 442 -3.30 -24.74 5.81
C ILE A 442 -4.50 -23.83 6.07
N GLU A 443 -4.59 -22.73 5.33
CA GLU A 443 -5.63 -21.71 5.48
C GLU A 443 -7.03 -22.24 5.13
N THR A 444 -7.14 -23.01 4.05
CA THR A 444 -8.41 -23.53 3.54
C THR A 444 -8.74 -24.93 4.02
N ARG A 445 -7.76 -25.67 4.55
CA ARG A 445 -7.84 -27.11 4.86
C ARG A 445 -8.14 -27.98 3.64
N LEU A 446 -7.76 -27.51 2.45
CA LEU A 446 -7.86 -28.29 1.23
C LEU A 446 -6.52 -28.94 0.90
N PRO A 447 -6.49 -30.22 0.49
CA PRO A 447 -5.29 -30.84 -0.05
C PRO A 447 -4.95 -30.22 -1.42
N GLN A 448 -3.67 -30.27 -1.81
CA GLN A 448 -3.20 -29.64 -3.05
C GLN A 448 -2.29 -30.58 -3.84
N ALA A 449 -2.55 -30.67 -5.15
CA ALA A 449 -1.60 -31.15 -6.13
C ALA A 449 -0.97 -29.94 -6.84
N ARG A 450 0.35 -29.76 -6.75
CA ARG A 450 1.07 -28.67 -7.38
C ARG A 450 2.08 -29.22 -8.38
N VAL A 451 1.94 -28.87 -9.65
CA VAL A 451 2.85 -29.24 -10.72
C VAL A 451 3.62 -28.03 -11.24
N THR A 452 4.88 -28.22 -11.57
CA THR A 452 5.75 -27.20 -12.16
C THR A 452 6.46 -27.71 -13.40
N SER A 453 6.89 -26.81 -14.29
CA SER A 453 7.64 -27.21 -15.48
C SER A 453 9.02 -27.79 -15.14
N ASN A 454 9.74 -27.20 -14.17
CA ASN A 454 11.10 -27.60 -13.77
C ASN A 454 11.45 -27.30 -12.32
N GLY A 455 10.50 -26.76 -11.54
CA GLY A 455 10.68 -26.39 -10.14
C GLY A 455 10.46 -27.59 -9.20
N LEU A 456 9.61 -27.38 -8.18
CA LEU A 456 9.25 -28.37 -7.18
C LEU A 456 7.77 -28.72 -7.31
N SER A 457 7.46 -29.78 -8.06
CA SER A 457 6.13 -30.37 -8.07
C SER A 457 5.90 -31.12 -6.77
N ALA A 458 4.71 -31.02 -6.17
CA ALA A 458 4.47 -31.55 -4.84
C ALA A 458 3.00 -31.97 -4.63
N ILE A 459 2.81 -32.95 -3.76
CA ILE A 459 1.54 -33.31 -3.13
C ILE A 459 1.55 -32.77 -1.71
N ILE A 460 0.56 -31.99 -1.36
CA ILE A 460 0.46 -31.27 -0.09
C ILE A 460 -0.86 -31.65 0.60
N ASP A 461 -0.77 -32.06 1.85
CA ASP A 461 -1.96 -32.37 2.63
C ASP A 461 -2.64 -31.11 3.22
N ARG A 462 -3.81 -31.28 3.82
CA ARG A 462 -4.59 -30.21 4.45
C ARG A 462 -3.90 -29.53 5.64
N THR A 463 -2.78 -30.07 6.13
CA THR A 463 -1.95 -29.45 7.20
C THR A 463 -0.75 -28.68 6.63
N GLY A 464 -0.62 -28.61 5.31
CA GLY A 464 0.50 -28.02 4.60
C GLY A 464 1.74 -28.89 4.59
N ARG A 465 1.66 -30.19 4.92
CA ARG A 465 2.76 -31.13 4.86
C ARG A 465 2.96 -31.59 3.43
N ILE A 466 4.17 -31.53 2.94
CA ILE A 466 4.55 -32.10 1.65
C ILE A 466 4.67 -33.61 1.84
N LEU A 467 3.82 -34.37 1.15
CA LEU A 467 3.78 -35.83 1.18
C LEU A 467 4.76 -36.45 0.18
N ALA A 468 4.88 -35.81 -0.99
CA ALA A 468 5.80 -36.21 -2.04
C ALA A 468 6.19 -34.96 -2.85
N GLN A 469 7.40 -34.94 -3.37
CA GLN A 469 7.88 -33.88 -4.25
C GLN A 469 8.93 -34.37 -5.24
N THR A 470 9.03 -33.65 -6.39
CA THR A 470 10.11 -33.84 -7.37
C THR A 470 11.36 -33.07 -6.98
N ARG A 471 12.45 -33.28 -7.69
CA ARG A 471 13.64 -32.44 -7.62
C ARG A 471 13.56 -31.34 -8.69
N MET A 472 14.18 -30.23 -8.38
CA MET A 472 14.27 -29.10 -9.30
C MET A 472 15.17 -29.49 -10.50
N GLY A 473 14.72 -29.12 -11.72
CA GLY A 473 15.40 -29.40 -12.97
C GLY A 473 15.30 -30.84 -13.46
N GLU A 474 14.59 -31.72 -12.73
CA GLU A 474 14.42 -33.14 -13.09
C GLU A 474 13.20 -33.31 -13.98
N ALA A 475 13.35 -34.13 -15.03
CA ALA A 475 12.22 -34.61 -15.78
C ALA A 475 11.60 -35.82 -15.08
N ALA A 476 10.46 -35.64 -14.42
CA ALA A 476 9.83 -36.63 -13.54
C ALA A 476 8.32 -36.71 -13.74
N SER A 477 7.78 -37.89 -13.42
CA SER A 477 6.35 -38.08 -13.23
C SER A 477 6.08 -38.37 -11.76
N LEU A 478 5.15 -37.66 -11.14
CA LEU A 478 4.80 -37.85 -9.74
C LEU A 478 3.31 -38.26 -9.65
N VAL A 479 3.05 -39.39 -9.03
CA VAL A 479 1.69 -39.83 -8.68
C VAL A 479 1.50 -39.57 -7.20
N GLY A 480 0.41 -38.87 -6.88
CA GLY A 480 0.06 -38.56 -5.52
C GLY A 480 -1.42 -38.79 -5.22
N THR A 481 -1.69 -39.21 -4.01
CA THR A 481 -3.05 -39.39 -3.52
C THR A 481 -3.43 -38.22 -2.63
N LEU A 482 -4.47 -37.51 -2.99
CA LEU A 482 -5.10 -36.46 -2.19
C LEU A 482 -6.26 -37.05 -1.42
N ASP A 483 -6.33 -36.77 -0.14
CA ASP A 483 -7.38 -37.23 0.77
C ASP A 483 -8.53 -36.20 0.72
N VAL A 484 -9.46 -36.40 -0.23
CA VAL A 484 -10.62 -35.53 -0.42
C VAL A 484 -11.63 -35.78 0.69
N ARG A 485 -12.07 -34.74 1.35
CA ARG A 485 -13.02 -34.82 2.47
C ARG A 485 -14.01 -33.66 2.42
N GLU A 486 -15.02 -33.75 3.26
CA GLU A 486 -15.88 -32.61 3.55
C GLU A 486 -15.08 -31.41 4.05
N GLN A 487 -15.54 -30.26 3.64
CA GLN A 487 -14.83 -29.00 3.93
C GLN A 487 -14.89 -28.66 5.44
N VAL A 488 -13.74 -28.34 6.00
CA VAL A 488 -13.64 -27.81 7.36
C VAL A 488 -13.79 -26.29 7.35
N ASN A 489 -14.67 -25.76 8.18
CA ASN A 489 -14.79 -24.32 8.36
C ASN A 489 -13.61 -23.80 9.19
N THR A 490 -12.74 -23.00 8.56
CA THR A 490 -11.65 -22.29 9.24
C THR A 490 -12.06 -20.85 9.54
N PRO A 491 -11.55 -20.23 10.62
CA PRO A 491 -11.85 -18.82 10.90
C PRO A 491 -11.48 -17.89 9.73
N ILE A 492 -10.35 -18.11 9.06
CA ILE A 492 -9.99 -17.28 7.90
C ILE A 492 -10.92 -17.46 6.72
N ARG A 493 -11.47 -18.66 6.53
CA ARG A 493 -12.51 -18.90 5.50
C ARG A 493 -13.80 -18.13 5.83
N LEU A 494 -14.20 -18.09 7.10
CA LEU A 494 -15.41 -17.37 7.53
C LEU A 494 -15.24 -15.86 7.39
N PHE A 495 -14.13 -15.29 7.89
CA PHE A 495 -13.92 -13.85 7.95
C PHE A 495 -13.13 -13.27 6.77
N GLY A 496 -12.61 -14.13 5.84
CA GLY A 496 -11.75 -13.71 4.75
C GLY A 496 -10.33 -13.38 5.25
N ASN A 497 -9.53 -12.72 4.40
CA ASN A 497 -8.19 -12.23 4.77
C ASN A 497 -8.30 -10.99 5.69
N TRP A 498 -8.87 -11.19 6.87
CA TRP A 498 -9.26 -10.16 7.83
C TRP A 498 -8.11 -9.39 8.52
N PRO A 499 -6.86 -9.93 8.69
CA PRO A 499 -5.84 -9.25 9.49
C PRO A 499 -5.45 -7.88 8.93
N GLY A 500 -5.34 -7.74 7.61
CA GLY A 500 -5.00 -6.47 6.96
C GLY A 500 -6.05 -5.37 7.21
N PRO A 501 -7.32 -5.58 6.84
CA PRO A 501 -8.41 -4.63 7.12
C PRO A 501 -8.54 -4.26 8.60
N VAL A 502 -8.44 -5.24 9.50
CA VAL A 502 -8.52 -4.99 10.95
C VAL A 502 -7.33 -4.17 11.44
N ALA A 503 -6.13 -4.47 10.97
CA ALA A 503 -4.93 -3.70 11.29
C ALA A 503 -5.05 -2.24 10.82
N LEU A 504 -5.54 -2.00 9.61
CA LEU A 504 -5.80 -0.67 9.08
C LEU A 504 -6.85 0.07 9.90
N ALA A 505 -7.99 -0.58 10.19
CA ALA A 505 -9.06 -0.01 10.99
C ALA A 505 -8.55 0.39 12.39
N ALA A 506 -7.78 -0.48 13.06
CA ALA A 506 -7.18 -0.20 14.36
C ALA A 506 -6.25 1.03 14.34
N LEU A 507 -5.44 1.17 13.27
CA LEU A 507 -4.56 2.34 13.09
C LEU A 507 -5.35 3.63 12.86
N LEU A 508 -6.40 3.57 12.04
CA LEU A 508 -7.27 4.71 11.78
C LEU A 508 -8.01 5.15 13.06
N LEU A 509 -8.52 4.19 13.84
CA LEU A 509 -9.16 4.47 15.14
C LEU A 509 -8.16 5.07 16.14
N LEU A 510 -6.93 4.55 16.20
CA LEU A 510 -5.87 5.11 17.05
C LEU A 510 -5.51 6.54 16.63
N ALA A 511 -5.40 6.80 15.34
CA ALA A 511 -5.14 8.13 14.79
C ALA A 511 -6.30 9.10 15.06
N ALA A 512 -7.54 8.65 14.90
CA ALA A 512 -8.74 9.43 15.19
C ALA A 512 -8.84 9.76 16.69
N TRP A 513 -8.54 8.79 17.56
CA TRP A 513 -8.51 9.00 19.00
C TRP A 513 -7.44 10.02 19.42
N ASP A 514 -6.24 9.95 18.82
CA ASP A 514 -5.15 10.92 19.04
C ASP A 514 -5.57 12.34 18.59
N LEU A 515 -6.24 12.42 17.46
CA LEU A 515 -6.77 13.67 16.92
C LEU A 515 -7.86 14.26 17.83
N ARG A 516 -8.81 13.43 18.30
CA ARG A 516 -9.87 13.82 19.23
C ARG A 516 -9.29 14.31 20.56
N ARG A 517 -8.28 13.62 21.13
CA ARG A 517 -7.59 14.04 22.35
C ARG A 517 -6.95 15.43 22.19
N ARG A 518 -6.29 15.68 21.07
CA ARG A 518 -5.70 16.99 20.77
C ARG A 518 -6.75 18.09 20.62
N TRP A 519 -7.91 17.75 20.09
CA TRP A 519 -9.03 18.68 19.97
C TRP A 519 -9.64 18.95 21.34
N GLY A 520 -9.86 17.93 22.17
CA GLY A 520 -10.35 18.10 23.53
C GLY A 520 -9.40 18.95 24.39
N GLN A 521 -8.08 18.74 24.28
CA GLN A 521 -7.08 19.55 24.97
C GLN A 521 -7.02 21.02 24.47
N ARG A 522 -7.39 21.26 23.19
CA ARG A 522 -7.49 22.64 22.65
C ARG A 522 -8.82 23.33 23.02
N LEU A 523 -9.83 22.57 23.43
CA LEU A 523 -11.17 23.05 23.79
C LEU A 523 -11.39 23.14 25.30
N ALA A 524 -10.51 22.50 26.11
CA ALA A 524 -10.55 22.64 27.55
C ALA A 524 -10.28 24.11 27.91
N PRO A 525 -11.12 24.78 28.72
CA PRO A 525 -10.83 26.12 29.19
C PRO A 525 -9.51 26.07 29.97
N HIS A 526 -8.54 26.88 29.52
CA HIS A 526 -7.31 27.08 30.26
C HIS A 526 -7.69 27.52 31.68
N GLN A 527 -7.58 26.61 32.66
CA GLN A 527 -7.42 27.01 34.03
C GLN A 527 -6.11 27.80 34.08
N THR A 528 -6.22 29.01 34.50
CA THR A 528 -5.16 29.99 34.63
C THR A 528 -4.14 29.55 35.70
N SER A 529 -3.29 28.59 35.35
CA SER A 529 -1.96 28.54 35.95
C SER A 529 -1.12 29.56 35.15
N ARG A 530 -0.50 30.50 35.83
CA ARG A 530 0.49 31.42 35.28
C ARG A 530 1.71 30.64 34.79
N THR A 531 1.58 29.91 33.71
CA THR A 531 2.71 29.39 32.95
C THR A 531 2.99 30.41 31.87
N VAL A 532 4.23 30.85 31.81
CA VAL A 532 4.77 31.68 30.75
C VAL A 532 4.34 31.08 29.39
N PRO A 533 3.65 31.87 28.50
CA PRO A 533 3.23 31.33 27.21
C PRO A 533 4.44 30.78 26.45
N PRO A 534 4.30 29.62 25.76
CA PRO A 534 5.41 29.06 25.02
C PRO A 534 5.94 30.11 24.04
N PRO A 535 7.25 30.24 23.86
CA PRO A 535 7.85 31.27 23.04
C PRO A 535 7.24 31.24 21.62
N PRO A 536 6.89 32.38 21.05
CA PRO A 536 6.25 32.45 19.74
C PRO A 536 7.16 31.84 18.68
N THR A 537 6.60 30.94 17.85
CA THR A 537 7.34 30.40 16.70
C THR A 537 7.27 31.42 15.56
N VAL A 538 8.41 31.89 15.13
CA VAL A 538 8.59 32.83 14.01
C VAL A 538 9.27 32.14 12.82
N THR A 539 9.29 32.79 11.67
CA THR A 539 10.03 32.28 10.50
C THR A 539 11.08 33.30 10.09
N LEU A 540 12.34 32.86 10.03
CA LEU A 540 13.45 33.71 9.60
C LEU A 540 13.64 33.57 8.09
N LEU A 541 13.51 34.68 7.37
CA LEU A 541 13.56 34.67 5.91
C LEU A 541 14.68 35.62 5.42
N SER A 542 15.50 35.16 4.50
CA SER A 542 16.31 36.09 3.71
C SER A 542 15.40 36.83 2.70
N PRO A 543 15.76 38.02 2.22
CA PRO A 543 14.95 38.75 1.24
C PRO A 543 14.60 37.93 0.00
N ARG A 544 15.53 37.13 -0.50
CA ARG A 544 15.32 36.23 -1.67
C ARG A 544 14.31 35.13 -1.37
N VAL A 545 14.46 34.49 -0.22
CA VAL A 545 13.52 33.42 0.20
C VAL A 545 12.13 33.97 0.47
N ARG A 546 12.03 35.17 1.07
CA ARG A 546 10.76 35.87 1.27
C ARG A 546 10.08 36.14 -0.07
N LEU A 547 10.82 36.65 -1.06
CA LEU A 547 10.31 36.93 -2.40
C LEU A 547 9.81 35.63 -3.07
N LEU A 548 10.58 34.55 -3.01
CA LEU A 548 10.21 33.27 -3.57
C LEU A 548 8.89 32.75 -2.95
N VAL A 549 8.81 32.72 -1.63
CA VAL A 549 7.59 32.24 -0.93
C VAL A 549 6.40 33.14 -1.24
N ALA A 550 6.59 34.47 -1.26
CA ALA A 550 5.55 35.42 -1.63
C ALA A 550 5.07 35.19 -3.09
N ALA A 551 6.00 35.00 -4.03
CA ALA A 551 5.68 34.71 -5.41
C ALA A 551 4.90 33.40 -5.58
N LEU A 552 5.31 32.30 -4.92
CA LEU A 552 4.59 31.04 -4.94
C LEU A 552 3.15 31.16 -4.39
N GLN A 553 2.98 31.87 -3.29
CA GLN A 553 1.66 32.11 -2.68
C GLN A 553 0.76 33.03 -3.53
N VAL A 554 1.34 34.06 -4.13
CA VAL A 554 0.59 34.94 -5.03
C VAL A 554 0.19 34.18 -6.28
N PHE A 555 1.09 33.42 -6.87
CA PHE A 555 0.81 32.56 -8.02
C PHE A 555 -0.35 31.60 -7.72
N ALA A 556 -0.30 30.87 -6.60
CA ALA A 556 -1.37 29.93 -6.21
C ALA A 556 -2.71 30.65 -6.04
N ARG A 557 -2.74 31.85 -5.46
CA ARG A 557 -3.98 32.62 -5.26
C ARG A 557 -4.54 33.17 -6.57
N VAL A 558 -3.68 33.66 -7.47
CA VAL A 558 -4.07 34.08 -8.82
C VAL A 558 -4.60 32.89 -9.60
N ALA A 559 -3.92 31.72 -9.49
CA ALA A 559 -4.38 30.49 -10.11
C ALA A 559 -5.77 30.04 -9.61
N VAL A 560 -6.10 30.19 -8.32
CA VAL A 560 -7.46 29.93 -7.81
C VAL A 560 -8.49 30.81 -8.53
N LEU A 561 -8.22 32.09 -8.70
CA LEU A 561 -9.15 33.01 -9.38
C LEU A 561 -9.26 32.69 -10.86
N TRP A 562 -8.13 32.39 -11.51
CA TRP A 562 -8.11 32.01 -12.91
C TRP A 562 -8.85 30.67 -13.15
N LEU A 563 -8.65 29.68 -12.30
CA LEU A 563 -9.36 28.40 -12.39
C LEU A 563 -10.86 28.56 -12.13
N ALA A 564 -11.25 29.44 -11.21
CA ALA A 564 -12.67 29.75 -10.97
C ALA A 564 -13.33 30.39 -12.20
N LEU A 565 -12.65 31.34 -12.84
CA LEU A 565 -13.09 31.96 -14.07
C LEU A 565 -13.12 30.96 -15.24
N ALA A 566 -12.05 30.19 -15.41
CA ALA A 566 -11.95 29.18 -16.45
C ALA A 566 -13.02 28.09 -16.31
N TRP A 567 -13.34 27.70 -15.08
CA TRP A 567 -14.43 26.76 -14.79
C TRP A 567 -15.80 27.38 -15.12
N TRP A 568 -16.02 28.68 -14.76
CA TRP A 568 -17.26 29.39 -15.08
C TRP A 568 -17.49 29.51 -16.58
N LEU A 569 -16.42 29.77 -17.36
CA LEU A 569 -16.47 29.94 -18.81
C LEU A 569 -16.20 28.63 -19.59
N ASP A 570 -16.01 27.52 -18.90
CA ASP A 570 -15.62 26.21 -19.45
C ASP A 570 -14.37 26.25 -20.37
N TRP A 571 -13.46 27.16 -20.09
CA TRP A 571 -12.22 27.29 -20.83
C TRP A 571 -11.27 26.11 -20.57
N ALA A 572 -10.54 25.67 -21.60
CA ALA A 572 -9.54 24.62 -21.52
C ALA A 572 -10.08 23.28 -20.96
N GLY A 573 -11.39 23.03 -21.12
CA GLY A 573 -12.02 21.79 -20.65
C GLY A 573 -12.09 21.66 -19.14
N GLN A 574 -12.10 22.79 -18.40
CA GLN A 574 -12.21 22.79 -16.92
C GLN A 574 -13.55 22.21 -16.42
N GLY A 575 -14.55 22.05 -17.28
CA GLY A 575 -15.76 21.27 -17.01
C GLY A 575 -15.49 19.77 -16.84
N ARG A 576 -14.40 19.25 -17.42
CA ARG A 576 -13.98 17.84 -17.29
C ARG A 576 -13.30 17.58 -15.95
N GLN A 577 -13.81 16.60 -15.21
CA GLN A 577 -13.40 16.31 -13.85
C GLN A 577 -11.88 16.13 -13.65
N LEU A 578 -11.26 15.29 -14.46
CA LEU A 578 -9.81 15.01 -14.32
C LEU A 578 -8.93 16.19 -14.72
N VAL A 579 -9.34 16.99 -15.71
CA VAL A 579 -8.61 18.20 -16.11
C VAL A 579 -8.62 19.21 -14.97
N GLN A 580 -9.78 19.44 -14.36
CA GLN A 580 -9.92 20.36 -13.22
C GLN A 580 -9.10 19.93 -12.01
N LEU A 581 -9.15 18.65 -11.64
CA LEU A 581 -8.37 18.11 -10.51
C LEU A 581 -6.86 18.24 -10.76
N ARG A 582 -6.40 17.91 -11.97
CA ARG A 582 -4.99 18.04 -12.36
C ARG A 582 -4.52 19.50 -12.34
N SER A 583 -5.30 20.41 -12.95
CA SER A 583 -4.97 21.83 -12.98
C SER A 583 -4.89 22.41 -11.57
N PHE A 584 -5.83 22.07 -10.70
CA PHE A 584 -5.82 22.50 -9.32
C PHE A 584 -4.62 21.97 -8.54
N ALA A 585 -4.28 20.69 -8.72
CA ALA A 585 -3.12 20.09 -8.08
C ALA A 585 -1.81 20.78 -8.49
N LEU A 586 -1.61 21.05 -9.79
CA LEU A 586 -0.38 21.63 -10.30
C LEU A 586 -0.26 23.13 -10.06
N LEU A 587 -1.36 23.89 -10.21
CA LEU A 587 -1.30 25.35 -10.17
C LEU A 587 -1.57 25.93 -8.77
N VAL A 588 -2.23 25.15 -7.89
CA VAL A 588 -2.58 25.63 -6.54
C VAL A 588 -1.89 24.83 -5.46
N LEU A 589 -2.07 23.49 -5.43
CA LEU A 589 -1.54 22.68 -4.34
C LEU A 589 -0.02 22.58 -4.35
N LEU A 590 0.59 22.41 -5.51
CA LEU A 590 2.05 22.28 -5.62
C LEU A 590 2.78 23.57 -5.18
N PRO A 591 2.44 24.79 -5.66
CA PRO A 591 3.07 26.02 -5.20
C PRO A 591 2.84 26.29 -3.70
N GLU A 592 1.65 26.03 -3.16
CA GLU A 592 1.37 26.19 -1.73
C GLU A 592 2.14 25.18 -0.88
N ALA A 593 2.29 23.93 -1.36
CA ALA A 593 3.10 22.90 -0.68
C ALA A 593 4.59 23.29 -0.66
N LEU A 594 5.12 23.80 -1.77
CA LEU A 594 6.48 24.30 -1.86
C LEU A 594 6.69 25.51 -0.92
N ALA A 595 5.79 26.47 -0.93
CA ALA A 595 5.81 27.62 -0.03
C ALA A 595 5.77 27.17 1.44
N TRP A 596 4.90 26.23 1.78
CA TRP A 596 4.79 25.65 3.13
C TRP A 596 6.08 24.92 3.55
N ALA A 597 6.67 24.14 2.66
CA ALA A 597 7.92 23.40 2.92
C ALA A 597 9.07 24.38 3.22
N VAL A 598 9.21 25.46 2.40
CA VAL A 598 10.22 26.50 2.61
C VAL A 598 9.99 27.22 3.94
N LEU A 599 8.77 27.63 4.27
CA LEU A 599 8.45 28.28 5.56
C LEU A 599 8.74 27.34 6.74
N ARG A 600 8.39 26.05 6.61
CA ARG A 600 8.65 25.04 7.65
C ARG A 600 10.15 24.84 7.88
N TRP A 601 10.95 24.91 6.84
CA TRP A 601 12.40 24.78 6.89
C TRP A 601 13.07 25.95 7.63
N HIS A 602 12.48 27.16 7.58
CA HIS A 602 12.98 28.40 8.20
C HIS A 602 12.30 28.74 9.54
N ARG A 603 11.56 27.82 10.16
CA ARG A 603 10.95 28.06 11.47
C ARG A 603 12.00 28.15 12.56
N ALA A 604 11.90 29.21 13.37
CA ALA A 604 12.72 29.47 14.55
C ALA A 604 11.83 29.67 15.79
N ARG A 605 12.36 29.40 16.97
CA ARG A 605 11.77 29.80 18.25
C ARG A 605 12.35 31.14 18.63
N LEU A 606 11.47 32.05 19.02
CA LEU A 606 11.85 33.37 19.52
C LEU A 606 11.72 33.36 21.05
N GLU A 607 12.81 33.53 21.75
CA GLU A 607 12.86 33.74 23.20
C GLU A 607 13.33 35.16 23.45
N VAL A 608 12.58 35.88 24.30
CA VAL A 608 12.94 37.26 24.66
C VAL A 608 13.24 37.30 26.15
N ASN A 609 14.38 37.87 26.49
CA ASN A 609 14.86 38.07 27.85
C ASN A 609 15.19 39.55 28.09
N GLU A 610 15.52 39.93 29.32
CA GLU A 610 15.83 41.31 29.71
C GLU A 610 17.04 41.93 28.98
N ARG A 611 17.88 41.12 28.34
CA ARG A 611 19.10 41.56 27.63
C ARG A 611 18.95 41.59 26.10
N GLY A 612 17.80 41.12 25.56
CA GLY A 612 17.61 41.09 24.13
C GLY A 612 16.72 39.93 23.67
N MET A 613 16.95 39.41 22.50
CA MET A 613 16.21 38.25 21.96
C MET A 613 17.15 37.15 21.52
N ALA A 614 16.72 35.91 21.69
CA ALA A 614 17.41 34.72 21.19
C ALA A 614 16.51 34.01 20.16
N LEU A 615 17.09 33.71 19.00
CA LEU A 615 16.44 32.98 17.91
C LEU A 615 17.08 31.63 17.78
N THR A 616 16.31 30.59 18.04
CA THR A 616 16.76 29.21 17.90
C THR A 616 16.29 28.62 16.57
N LEU A 617 17.22 28.51 15.61
CA LEU A 617 17.00 27.89 14.30
C LEU A 617 17.74 26.55 14.23
N ARG A 618 17.03 25.42 14.10
CA ARG A 618 17.62 24.07 13.98
C ARG A 618 18.63 23.71 15.08
N GLY A 619 18.41 24.16 16.30
CA GLY A 619 19.32 23.91 17.43
C GLY A 619 20.49 24.85 17.52
N ARG A 620 20.67 25.79 16.59
CA ARG A 620 21.64 26.89 16.71
C ARG A 620 20.92 28.08 17.33
N VAL A 621 21.48 28.60 18.42
CA VAL A 621 20.97 29.78 19.11
C VAL A 621 21.74 30.99 18.61
N GLN A 622 21.03 31.98 18.10
CA GLN A 622 21.53 33.26 17.72
C GLN A 622 21.01 34.31 18.72
N ALA A 623 21.84 34.71 19.64
CA ALA A 623 21.52 35.79 20.58
C ALA A 623 21.72 37.14 19.90
N LEU A 624 20.74 38.03 20.05
CA LEU A 624 20.77 39.42 19.56
C LEU A 624 20.52 40.33 20.75
N GLU A 625 21.53 41.12 21.07
CA GLU A 625 21.44 42.10 22.16
C GLU A 625 20.53 43.27 21.78
N GLY A 626 19.73 43.75 22.75
CA GLY A 626 18.76 44.83 22.52
C GLY A 626 19.39 46.15 22.04
N THR A 627 20.60 46.45 22.50
CA THR A 627 21.40 47.61 22.11
C THR A 627 21.89 47.61 20.67
N ALA A 628 21.93 46.43 20.03
CA ALA A 628 22.36 46.29 18.63
C ALA A 628 21.24 46.54 17.59
N MET A 629 20.02 46.84 18.05
CA MET A 629 18.85 47.01 17.17
C MET A 629 18.52 48.52 17.03
N THR A 630 18.58 49.03 15.78
CA THR A 630 18.40 50.47 15.52
C THR A 630 17.00 50.82 15.04
N SER A 631 16.35 50.00 14.27
CA SER A 631 14.99 50.25 13.82
C SER A 631 14.19 48.98 13.47
N LEU A 632 12.87 49.09 13.62
CA LEU A 632 11.92 48.04 13.31
C LEU A 632 10.99 48.55 12.22
N GLN A 633 11.06 47.92 11.05
CA GLN A 633 10.25 48.29 9.89
C GLN A 633 9.18 47.23 9.64
N PRO A 634 7.88 47.52 9.78
CA PRO A 634 6.82 46.61 9.43
C PRO A 634 6.76 46.42 7.90
N TRP A 635 6.43 45.21 7.46
CA TRP A 635 6.29 44.95 6.03
C TRP A 635 5.07 45.65 5.45
N ALA A 636 5.24 46.39 4.37
CA ALA A 636 4.16 47.04 3.65
C ALA A 636 3.13 46.04 3.10
N LEU A 637 3.59 44.84 2.63
CA LEU A 637 2.75 43.73 2.21
C LEU A 637 2.95 42.57 3.20
N PRO A 638 1.87 42.06 3.85
CA PRO A 638 1.96 40.95 4.80
C PRO A 638 2.09 39.61 4.08
N LEU A 639 3.13 39.48 3.29
CA LEU A 639 3.50 38.26 2.53
C LEU A 639 4.90 37.80 2.90
N PRO A 640 5.08 36.51 3.19
CA PRO A 640 4.11 35.40 3.21
C PRO A 640 3.18 35.38 4.44
N ALA A 641 3.46 36.20 5.44
CA ALA A 641 2.66 36.44 6.64
C ALA A 641 2.94 37.86 7.14
N GLU A 642 2.26 38.30 8.20
CA GLU A 642 2.66 39.50 8.92
C GLU A 642 4.11 39.38 9.39
N GLY A 643 4.89 40.44 9.28
CA GLY A 643 6.28 40.37 9.63
C GLY A 643 6.97 41.74 9.68
N VAL A 644 8.19 41.67 10.16
CA VAL A 644 9.04 42.88 10.40
C VAL A 644 10.44 42.65 9.86
N THR A 645 11.09 43.74 9.49
CA THR A 645 12.50 43.76 9.19
C THR A 645 13.21 44.50 10.32
N LEU A 646 14.18 43.83 10.96
CA LEU A 646 15.05 44.42 11.98
C LEU A 646 16.32 44.91 11.28
N ALA A 647 16.61 46.20 11.41
CA ALA A 647 17.85 46.76 10.95
C ALA A 647 18.91 46.74 12.08
N MET A 648 20.13 46.29 11.72
CA MET A 648 21.28 46.18 12.61
C MET A 648 22.49 46.84 11.95
N PRO A 649 23.24 47.73 12.63
CA PRO A 649 24.29 48.52 12.01
C PRO A 649 25.45 47.68 11.43
N ALA A 650 25.74 46.53 12.02
CA ALA A 650 26.89 45.68 11.68
C ALA A 650 26.51 44.35 11.02
N ARG A 651 25.23 44.11 10.71
CA ARG A 651 24.73 42.84 10.15
C ARG A 651 23.66 43.08 9.08
N PRO A 652 23.49 42.16 8.13
CA PRO A 652 22.38 42.27 7.17
C PRO A 652 21.03 42.29 7.88
N PRO A 653 20.05 43.05 7.36
CA PRO A 653 18.74 43.18 7.99
C PRO A 653 18.02 41.80 8.10
N LEU A 654 17.45 41.55 9.27
CA LEU A 654 16.79 40.30 9.60
C LEU A 654 15.27 40.41 9.38
N ALA A 655 14.74 39.61 8.47
CA ALA A 655 13.31 39.56 8.20
C ALA A 655 12.63 38.44 9.00
N ILE A 656 11.68 38.78 9.87
CA ILE A 656 10.96 37.88 10.76
C ILE A 656 9.50 37.89 10.37
N ALA A 657 8.95 36.72 9.97
CA ALA A 657 7.55 36.52 9.67
C ALA A 657 6.81 35.81 10.83
N GLY A 658 5.55 36.10 11.01
CA GLY A 658 4.68 35.46 12.01
C GLY A 658 4.54 36.24 13.31
N ILE A 659 5.07 37.46 13.36
CA ILE A 659 4.94 38.38 14.51
C ILE A 659 4.56 39.77 14.02
N ASP A 660 3.66 40.45 14.74
CA ASP A 660 3.30 41.84 14.41
C ASP A 660 4.31 42.85 15.00
N ALA A 661 4.51 43.95 14.29
CA ALA A 661 5.49 44.98 14.65
C ALA A 661 5.22 45.64 16.02
N ALA A 662 3.97 45.85 16.38
CA ALA A 662 3.60 46.45 17.66
C ALA A 662 3.82 45.52 18.86
N THR A 663 3.66 44.22 18.65
CA THR A 663 3.97 43.22 19.68
C THR A 663 5.48 43.08 19.87
N LEU A 664 6.25 43.04 18.76
CA LEU A 664 7.72 42.95 18.85
C LEU A 664 8.33 44.24 19.40
N ALA A 665 7.83 45.43 19.01
CA ALA A 665 8.28 46.72 19.53
C ALA A 665 8.08 46.83 21.04
N ARG A 666 6.91 46.47 21.55
CA ARG A 666 6.63 46.44 23.02
C ARG A 666 7.55 45.49 23.77
N VAL A 667 7.83 44.33 23.21
CA VAL A 667 8.68 43.32 23.83
C VAL A 667 10.15 43.76 23.86
N LEU A 668 10.61 44.51 22.84
CA LEU A 668 11.98 44.99 22.70
C LEU A 668 12.20 46.41 23.25
N GLY A 669 11.16 47.05 23.79
CA GLY A 669 11.28 48.45 24.29
C GLY A 669 11.54 49.50 23.19
N LEU A 670 11.24 49.18 21.92
CA LEU A 670 11.48 50.05 20.77
C LEU A 670 10.25 50.93 20.48
N PRO A 671 10.43 52.13 19.91
CA PRO A 671 9.31 52.97 19.49
C PRO A 671 8.45 52.27 18.43
N THR A 672 7.13 52.38 18.58
CA THR A 672 6.16 51.81 17.61
C THR A 672 6.23 52.63 16.32
N PRO A 673 6.36 51.96 15.15
CA PRO A 673 6.47 52.64 13.87
C PRO A 673 5.23 53.48 13.54
N GLY A 674 5.43 54.75 13.21
CA GLY A 674 4.37 55.77 12.98
C GLY A 674 3.71 55.78 11.60
N ASP A 675 3.91 54.78 10.75
CA ASP A 675 3.54 54.83 9.33
C ASP A 675 2.06 54.45 9.07
N ALA A 676 1.24 55.47 8.74
CA ALA A 676 -0.20 55.37 8.66
C ALA A 676 -0.74 54.46 7.54
N HIS A 677 0.03 54.16 6.50
CA HIS A 677 -0.43 53.34 5.36
C HIS A 677 -0.14 51.85 5.61
N ALA A 678 1.06 51.53 6.03
CA ALA A 678 1.41 50.16 6.46
C ALA A 678 0.58 49.70 7.67
N ALA A 679 0.28 50.62 8.60
CA ALA A 679 -0.60 50.42 9.76
C ALA A 679 -2.06 50.09 9.41
N ARG A 680 -2.55 50.50 8.24
CA ARG A 680 -3.92 50.15 7.78
C ARG A 680 -4.00 48.71 7.25
N LEU A 681 -3.06 48.27 6.44
CA LEU A 681 -3.00 46.92 5.93
C LEU A 681 -2.69 45.89 7.06
N VAL A 682 -1.81 46.24 8.00
CA VAL A 682 -1.50 45.42 9.18
C VAL A 682 -2.70 45.33 10.11
N ARG A 683 -3.48 46.44 10.33
CA ARG A 683 -4.72 46.39 11.10
C ARG A 683 -5.80 45.54 10.45
N ALA A 684 -5.92 45.54 9.12
CA ALA A 684 -6.83 44.65 8.40
C ALA A 684 -6.43 43.18 8.52
N ALA A 685 -5.14 42.89 8.58
CA ALA A 685 -4.63 41.55 8.79
C ALA A 685 -4.82 41.10 10.27
N ALA A 686 -4.61 42.00 11.24
CA ALA A 686 -4.82 41.72 12.67
C ALA A 686 -6.31 41.52 13.02
N ASP A 687 -7.22 42.27 12.40
CA ASP A 687 -8.67 42.08 12.56
C ASP A 687 -9.12 40.70 12.03
N ARG A 688 -8.40 40.11 11.06
CA ARG A 688 -8.62 38.74 10.60
C ARG A 688 -8.30 37.69 11.66
N THR A 689 -7.22 37.86 12.39
CA THR A 689 -6.79 36.90 13.40
C THR A 689 -7.61 36.96 14.69
N ARG A 690 -8.17 38.12 15.00
CA ARG A 690 -9.01 38.39 16.19
C ARG A 690 -10.48 38.02 16.02
N ALA A 691 -10.97 37.85 14.78
CA ALA A 691 -12.36 37.39 14.54
C ALA A 691 -12.55 36.01 15.15
N ARG A 692 -13.51 35.86 16.07
CA ARG A 692 -13.93 34.53 16.61
C ARG A 692 -14.29 33.64 15.43
N ARG A 693 -13.55 32.59 15.22
CA ARG A 693 -13.83 31.59 14.18
C ARG A 693 -14.85 30.61 14.71
N PRO A 694 -16.11 30.65 14.26
CA PRO A 694 -17.10 29.64 14.61
C PRO A 694 -16.65 28.28 14.09
N TRP A 695 -17.11 27.19 14.73
CA TRP A 695 -16.80 25.81 14.35
C TRP A 695 -17.08 25.52 12.86
N LEU A 696 -18.06 26.20 12.24
CA LEU A 696 -18.37 26.13 10.80
C LEU A 696 -17.19 26.56 9.89
N GLN A 697 -16.23 27.34 10.38
CA GLN A 697 -15.04 27.72 9.62
C GLN A 697 -13.85 26.78 9.82
N HIS A 698 -14.07 25.68 10.55
CA HIS A 698 -13.03 24.66 10.70
C HIS A 698 -12.71 24.02 9.34
N ARG A 699 -11.42 23.93 9.00
CA ARG A 699 -10.99 23.50 7.66
C ARG A 699 -11.52 22.13 7.25
N LEU A 700 -11.55 21.16 8.19
CA LEU A 700 -12.09 19.82 7.92
C LEU A 700 -13.60 19.84 7.69
N LEU A 701 -14.36 20.64 8.43
CA LEU A 701 -15.79 20.77 8.20
C LEU A 701 -16.05 21.43 6.85
N LYS A 702 -15.41 22.58 6.60
CA LYS A 702 -15.64 23.40 5.42
C LYS A 702 -15.20 22.73 4.13
N PHE A 703 -14.01 22.11 4.09
CA PHE A 703 -13.41 21.56 2.87
C PHE A 703 -13.29 20.03 2.87
N GLY A 704 -13.70 19.35 3.93
CA GLY A 704 -13.77 17.90 4.00
C GLY A 704 -15.21 17.38 4.04
N LEU A 705 -15.90 17.59 5.15
CA LEU A 705 -17.22 17.00 5.37
C LEU A 705 -18.35 17.68 4.57
N PHE A 706 -18.37 19.01 4.51
CA PHE A 706 -19.43 19.71 3.78
C PHE A 706 -19.47 19.40 2.29
N PRO A 707 -18.32 19.31 1.55
CA PRO A 707 -18.32 18.91 0.15
C PRO A 707 -18.83 17.49 -0.11
N LEU A 708 -18.82 16.61 0.90
CA LEU A 708 -19.32 15.25 0.75
C LEU A 708 -20.84 15.22 0.52
N LEU A 709 -21.59 16.15 1.12
CA LEU A 709 -23.04 16.23 0.94
C LEU A 709 -23.45 16.45 -0.53
N PRO A 710 -23.01 17.54 -1.22
CA PRO A 710 -23.33 17.72 -2.63
C PRO A 710 -22.66 16.66 -3.52
N ALA A 711 -21.50 16.11 -3.14
CA ALA A 711 -20.86 15.02 -3.87
C ALA A 711 -21.71 13.75 -3.86
N LEU A 712 -22.26 13.35 -2.72
CA LEU A 712 -23.14 12.20 -2.59
C LEU A 712 -24.43 12.37 -3.39
N ILE A 713 -25.04 13.54 -3.36
CA ILE A 713 -26.27 13.82 -4.13
C ILE A 713 -25.98 13.73 -5.63
N ALA A 714 -24.94 14.40 -6.11
CA ALA A 714 -24.58 14.40 -7.53
C ALA A 714 -24.09 13.01 -8.00
N PHE A 715 -23.34 12.29 -7.17
CA PHE A 715 -22.88 10.93 -7.46
C PHE A 715 -24.06 9.95 -7.52
N ARG A 716 -25.02 10.04 -6.57
CA ARG A 716 -26.21 9.20 -6.61
C ARG A 716 -27.04 9.44 -7.87
N LEU A 717 -27.21 10.69 -8.27
CA LEU A 717 -27.89 11.04 -9.51
C LEU A 717 -27.17 10.46 -10.74
N HIS A 718 -25.83 10.60 -10.78
CA HIS A 718 -25.00 10.00 -11.82
C HIS A 718 -25.16 8.48 -11.88
N GLN A 719 -25.13 7.79 -10.73
CA GLN A 719 -25.33 6.33 -10.65
C GLN A 719 -26.70 5.91 -11.20
N MET A 720 -27.75 6.65 -10.88
CA MET A 720 -29.09 6.37 -11.38
C MET A 720 -29.21 6.57 -12.89
N ILE A 721 -28.59 7.63 -13.44
CA ILE A 721 -28.65 7.96 -14.88
C ILE A 721 -27.73 7.03 -15.69
N ALA A 722 -26.49 6.82 -15.27
CA ALA A 722 -25.51 6.08 -16.05
C ALA A 722 -25.58 4.56 -15.88
N PHE A 723 -26.04 4.07 -14.72
CA PHE A 723 -26.01 2.67 -14.35
C PHE A 723 -27.35 2.09 -13.89
N GLY A 724 -28.44 2.86 -13.97
CA GLY A 724 -29.79 2.42 -13.67
C GLY A 724 -30.09 2.15 -12.18
N GLY A 725 -29.16 2.41 -11.26
CA GLY A 725 -29.36 2.18 -9.82
C GLY A 725 -28.29 2.78 -8.93
N ALA A 726 -28.59 2.95 -7.63
CA ALA A 726 -27.70 3.62 -6.67
C ALA A 726 -26.32 2.94 -6.53
N PHE A 727 -26.23 1.66 -6.84
CA PHE A 727 -25.04 0.82 -6.79
C PHE A 727 -24.74 0.16 -8.14
N GLY A 728 -25.30 0.68 -9.24
CA GLY A 728 -25.20 0.07 -10.56
C GLY A 728 -23.74 -0.09 -11.01
N GLU A 729 -22.87 0.90 -10.79
CA GLU A 729 -21.44 0.79 -11.08
C GLU A 729 -20.74 -0.27 -10.22
N ALA A 730 -21.16 -0.45 -8.95
CA ALA A 730 -20.63 -1.51 -8.11
C ALA A 730 -21.03 -2.91 -8.63
N LEU A 731 -22.23 -3.04 -9.16
CA LEU A 731 -22.73 -4.30 -9.73
C LEU A 731 -22.07 -4.63 -11.09
N THR A 732 -21.73 -3.61 -11.89
CA THR A 732 -21.13 -3.78 -13.22
C THR A 732 -19.59 -3.81 -13.21
N HIS A 733 -18.94 -2.96 -12.38
CA HIS A 733 -17.49 -2.76 -12.36
C HIS A 733 -16.84 -3.05 -11.00
N GLY A 734 -17.65 -3.48 -10.01
CA GLY A 734 -17.19 -3.81 -8.66
C GLY A 734 -17.07 -2.61 -7.72
N TRP A 735 -17.01 -2.91 -6.41
CA TRP A 735 -16.98 -1.91 -5.34
C TRP A 735 -15.77 -0.95 -5.40
N ASN A 736 -14.62 -1.43 -5.90
CA ASN A 736 -13.43 -0.57 -6.04
C ASN A 736 -13.67 0.56 -7.04
N ALA A 737 -14.32 0.29 -8.15
CA ALA A 737 -14.70 1.31 -9.14
C ALA A 737 -15.66 2.32 -8.54
N TRP A 738 -16.70 1.84 -7.83
CA TRP A 738 -17.70 2.67 -7.18
C TRP A 738 -17.08 3.62 -6.13
N PHE A 739 -16.20 3.10 -5.25
CA PHE A 739 -15.52 3.94 -4.25
C PHE A 739 -14.54 4.93 -4.89
N LEU A 740 -13.84 4.53 -5.94
CA LEU A 740 -12.97 5.43 -6.69
C LEU A 740 -13.78 6.57 -7.35
N ALA A 741 -14.89 6.24 -7.99
CA ALA A 741 -15.78 7.22 -8.60
C ALA A 741 -16.35 8.19 -7.56
N LEU A 742 -16.85 7.68 -6.42
CA LEU A 742 -17.30 8.53 -5.30
C LEU A 742 -16.16 9.44 -4.80
N GLY A 743 -14.96 8.91 -4.64
CA GLY A 743 -13.78 9.68 -4.24
C GLY A 743 -13.44 10.82 -5.20
N LEU A 744 -13.53 10.56 -6.51
CA LEU A 744 -13.31 11.57 -7.56
C LEU A 744 -14.41 12.64 -7.54
N TRP A 745 -15.68 12.26 -7.36
CA TRP A 745 -16.78 13.20 -7.20
C TRP A 745 -16.61 14.09 -5.98
N TRP A 746 -16.20 13.52 -4.85
CA TRP A 746 -15.90 14.26 -3.64
C TRP A 746 -14.72 15.22 -3.82
N ALA A 747 -13.62 14.76 -4.43
CA ALA A 747 -12.47 15.60 -4.74
C ALA A 747 -12.84 16.80 -5.65
N ARG A 748 -13.67 16.57 -6.68
CA ARG A 748 -14.19 17.64 -7.54
C ARG A 748 -14.98 18.69 -6.74
N TRP A 749 -15.88 18.24 -5.85
CA TRP A 749 -16.65 19.17 -5.01
C TRP A 749 -15.76 19.93 -4.03
N ILE A 750 -14.70 19.30 -3.48
CA ILE A 750 -13.69 20.00 -2.68
C ILE A 750 -13.07 21.13 -3.50
N VAL A 751 -12.62 20.85 -4.73
CA VAL A 751 -12.01 21.88 -5.60
C VAL A 751 -12.98 22.99 -5.88
N ASN A 752 -14.21 22.69 -6.32
CA ASN A 752 -15.24 23.71 -6.60
C ASN A 752 -15.52 24.61 -5.40
N LEU A 753 -15.60 24.02 -4.20
CA LEU A 753 -15.86 24.78 -2.98
C LEU A 753 -14.63 25.58 -2.50
N VAL A 754 -13.41 25.12 -2.78
CA VAL A 754 -12.19 25.91 -2.55
C VAL A 754 -12.14 27.10 -3.51
N LEU A 755 -12.47 26.91 -4.79
CA LEU A 755 -12.54 28.00 -5.78
C LEU A 755 -13.58 29.05 -5.38
N LEU A 756 -14.79 28.61 -5.01
CA LEU A 756 -15.84 29.53 -4.52
C LEU A 756 -15.40 30.29 -3.27
N ALA A 757 -14.80 29.59 -2.29
CA ALA A 757 -14.32 30.23 -1.07
C ALA A 757 -13.19 31.24 -1.38
N GLY A 758 -12.35 30.98 -2.39
CA GLY A 758 -11.33 31.90 -2.88
C GLY A 758 -11.96 33.19 -3.44
N VAL A 759 -12.95 33.08 -4.32
CA VAL A 759 -13.67 34.23 -4.89
C VAL A 759 -14.36 35.03 -3.79
N LEU A 760 -15.11 34.36 -2.90
CA LEU A 760 -15.78 35.05 -1.76
C LEU A 760 -14.75 35.75 -0.88
N ARG A 761 -13.59 35.17 -0.67
CA ARG A 761 -12.53 35.79 0.13
C ARG A 761 -12.01 37.07 -0.51
N VAL A 762 -11.75 37.04 -1.82
CA VAL A 762 -11.29 38.23 -2.56
C VAL A 762 -12.36 39.35 -2.50
N ALA A 763 -13.63 39.00 -2.71
CA ALA A 763 -14.72 39.94 -2.61
C ALA A 763 -14.80 40.62 -1.21
N ILE A 764 -14.63 39.82 -0.12
CA ILE A 764 -14.58 40.36 1.25
C ILE A 764 -13.41 41.34 1.42
N GLU A 765 -12.20 40.97 0.95
CA GLU A 765 -11.01 41.81 1.13
C GLU A 765 -11.08 43.10 0.32
N VAL A 766 -11.62 43.07 -0.89
CA VAL A 766 -11.87 44.27 -1.72
C VAL A 766 -12.91 45.17 -1.05
N ALA A 767 -14.07 44.62 -0.63
CA ALA A 767 -15.12 45.39 0.06
C ALA A 767 -14.57 46.00 1.37
N GLN A 768 -13.77 45.23 2.14
CA GLN A 768 -13.17 45.68 3.37
C GLN A 768 -12.13 46.80 3.14
N ALA A 769 -11.36 46.76 2.06
CA ALA A 769 -10.42 47.80 1.70
C ALA A 769 -11.16 49.12 1.35
N LEU A 770 -12.29 49.03 0.66
CA LEU A 770 -13.17 50.15 0.38
C LEU A 770 -13.78 50.76 1.66
N VAL A 771 -14.35 49.94 2.54
CA VAL A 771 -14.91 50.37 3.81
C VAL A 771 -13.85 51.07 4.69
N GLN A 772 -12.62 50.56 4.71
CA GLN A 772 -11.52 51.18 5.46
C GLN A 772 -11.13 52.55 4.93
N ARG A 773 -11.29 52.80 3.62
CA ARG A 773 -11.06 54.11 3.03
C ARG A 773 -12.22 55.09 3.29
N LEU A 774 -13.47 54.62 3.17
CA LEU A 774 -14.68 55.45 3.18
C LEU A 774 -15.29 55.63 4.59
N ALA A 775 -15.21 54.62 5.45
CA ALA A 775 -15.81 54.59 6.77
C ALA A 775 -14.99 53.74 7.78
N PRO A 776 -13.80 54.24 8.20
CA PRO A 776 -12.89 53.48 9.05
C PRO A 776 -13.47 53.06 10.40
N SER A 777 -14.39 53.84 10.97
CA SER A 777 -15.09 53.56 12.23
C SER A 777 -16.00 52.32 12.15
N ARG A 778 -16.55 52.00 10.98
CA ARG A 778 -17.45 50.86 10.74
C ARG A 778 -16.73 49.58 10.29
N SER A 779 -15.40 49.61 10.16
CA SER A 779 -14.59 48.53 9.60
C SER A 779 -14.81 47.16 10.26
N ARG A 780 -14.96 47.09 11.60
CA ARG A 780 -15.22 45.84 12.32
C ARG A 780 -16.60 45.26 12.06
N ALA A 781 -17.65 46.10 12.11
CA ALA A 781 -19.04 45.67 11.90
C ALA A 781 -19.25 45.20 10.47
N SER A 782 -18.70 45.94 9.48
CA SER A 782 -18.76 45.58 8.07
C SER A 782 -18.09 44.25 7.80
N ARG A 783 -16.91 43.99 8.41
CA ARG A 783 -16.24 42.73 8.25
C ARG A 783 -17.05 41.55 8.80
N GLN A 784 -17.64 41.71 9.99
CA GLN A 784 -18.48 40.67 10.57
C GLN A 784 -19.69 40.36 9.69
N ALA A 785 -20.33 41.39 9.12
CA ALA A 785 -21.44 41.24 8.20
C ALA A 785 -21.04 40.54 6.90
N LEU A 786 -19.93 40.96 6.27
CA LEU A 786 -19.40 40.35 5.04
C LEU A 786 -19.04 38.90 5.25
N GLU A 787 -18.39 38.54 6.37
CA GLU A 787 -18.08 37.16 6.69
C GLU A 787 -19.34 36.33 7.02
N ALA A 788 -20.37 36.91 7.60
CA ALA A 788 -21.67 36.26 7.82
C ALA A 788 -22.39 35.96 6.50
N LEU A 789 -22.45 36.98 5.60
CA LEU A 789 -23.03 36.83 4.26
C LEU A 789 -22.28 35.74 3.44
N ALA A 790 -20.97 35.78 3.46
CA ALA A 790 -20.18 34.75 2.75
C ALA A 790 -20.41 33.34 3.32
N ARG A 791 -20.59 33.17 4.63
CA ARG A 791 -20.97 31.91 5.25
C ARG A 791 -22.37 31.46 4.80
N ALA A 792 -23.34 32.37 4.79
CA ALA A 792 -24.68 32.07 4.30
C ALA A 792 -24.67 31.65 2.82
N ALA A 793 -23.96 32.39 1.97
CA ALA A 793 -23.80 32.03 0.56
C ALA A 793 -23.13 30.67 0.37
N TYR A 794 -22.13 30.33 1.20
CA TYR A 794 -21.43 29.06 1.12
C TYR A 794 -22.27 27.87 1.63
N TYR A 795 -22.87 27.97 2.83
CA TYR A 795 -23.53 26.82 3.46
C TYR A 795 -25.02 26.70 3.11
N LEU A 796 -25.70 27.80 2.79
CA LEU A 796 -27.12 27.81 2.38
C LEU A 796 -27.25 27.94 0.87
N GLY A 797 -26.47 28.83 0.25
CA GLY A 797 -26.55 29.08 -1.19
C GLY A 797 -26.25 27.83 -2.04
N ILE A 798 -25.29 27.01 -1.65
CA ILE A 798 -24.92 25.80 -2.43
C ILE A 798 -26.02 24.76 -2.40
N PRO A 799 -26.52 24.29 -1.24
CA PRO A 799 -27.65 23.35 -1.20
C PRO A 799 -28.89 23.89 -1.91
N THR A 800 -29.22 25.19 -1.74
CA THR A 800 -30.35 25.82 -2.42
C THR A 800 -30.17 25.86 -3.94
N TRP A 801 -28.99 26.22 -4.42
CA TRP A 801 -28.65 26.18 -5.85
C TRP A 801 -28.75 24.77 -6.41
N LEU A 802 -28.23 23.77 -5.68
CA LEU A 802 -28.27 22.36 -6.08
C LEU A 802 -29.70 21.83 -6.14
N ALA A 803 -30.52 22.16 -5.09
CA ALA A 803 -31.92 21.81 -5.06
C ALA A 803 -32.69 22.46 -6.22
N TRP A 804 -32.47 23.75 -6.46
CA TRP A 804 -33.06 24.43 -7.58
C TRP A 804 -32.71 23.80 -8.92
N ARG A 805 -31.46 23.44 -9.11
CA ARG A 805 -30.98 22.82 -10.36
C ARG A 805 -31.54 21.41 -10.58
N ILE A 806 -31.79 20.67 -9.51
CA ILE A 806 -32.42 19.32 -9.58
C ILE A 806 -33.93 19.43 -9.87
N LEU A 807 -34.59 20.50 -9.36
CA LEU A 807 -36.04 20.67 -9.52
C LEU A 807 -36.41 21.42 -10.81
N ALA A 808 -35.49 22.22 -11.35
CA ALA A 808 -35.71 23.03 -12.53
C ALA A 808 -35.15 22.46 -13.84
N GLY A 809 -34.36 21.41 -13.78
CA GLY A 809 -33.81 20.69 -14.92
C GLY A 809 -34.17 19.23 -14.94
#